data_f7636246d668cc8a962ee9426de90e56
#
_entry.id   f7636246d668cc8a962ee9426de90e56
#
_cell.length_a   1.000
_cell.length_b   1.000
_cell.length_c   1.000
_cell.angle_alpha   90.00
_cell.angle_beta   90.00
_cell.angle_gamma   90.00
#
_symmetry.space_group_name_H-M   'P 1'
#
loop_
_entity.id
_entity.type
_entity.pdbx_description
1 polymer ?
#
loop_
_entity_poly.entity_id
_entity_poly.type
_entity_poly.pdbx_seq_one_letter_code
_entity_poly.pdbx_strand_id
1 'polypeptide(L)'
;MRGPRLSVAGTLFVALFVVYVVTFRLPAAAVWLTSAYFVLLIMLGQASRLLLPGEEDHLLRAWLLPALSGLGFFQLLWFMAKVLHLHHLFLVLPLAFLSTAAGLRTRPGTAPQAPDRRRGSMGVVAALLMCAAITYFPFKNFGKEEGGLYHYRASFWAVSMKHLAVINSLSRETPFMNPYFRGERLHYYYLSYAFPAALKEDGLTTQEALFGYQALQAYLFVLLCFFFFQRLTKNKGQPFLLTFILIFSVSVEGLYYIGRHFSRFLKDPLFFRNLVHFDGVSNVLFSQPPMDTLHRAILYTPMHLEALTFLMLSLMLARRNRFAPASAAMAFSFLSSFFIGGAGFLILGIYLLFLLLSGRASRSGWIPLVSSAVLSLAFVKVTAMLGSVPSRISPVLPPLSKLFWIIGLNFGLVFILALAGYVIGWRKDREVFTAALFVSLVLTVVLSFFLRIEPLGSEFPLKMSLILQVLLVSGLAFLGRHRSLFGAAALVIIVAGLPTFLGDIYCAQDISSTHTLRVPVEEMNMARWIDRNLDTHAVVQTYPSAREWFFSIVPVFAGRDMLVGDSMHGVAFQVSSEAYERRRWETEQALARINEPEGREYLRQNGLTHVFYGAREAGKMPVPATLKLVKKTAGTSLYALE
;
A
#
# COMPACT_ATOMS: atom_id res chain seq x y z
N MET A 1 35.99 26.97 -4.50
CA MET A 1 34.71 26.30 -4.13
C MET A 1 34.27 25.38 -5.27
N ARG A 2 34.44 24.08 -5.17
CA ARG A 2 33.87 23.15 -6.15
C ARG A 2 32.39 23.00 -5.79
N GLY A 3 31.49 23.54 -6.61
CA GLY A 3 30.05 23.39 -6.45
C GLY A 3 29.65 21.91 -6.28
N PRO A 4 28.53 21.60 -5.65
CA PRO A 4 28.08 20.24 -5.47
C PRO A 4 27.87 19.62 -6.85
N ARG A 5 28.82 18.80 -7.29
CA ARG A 5 28.62 17.96 -8.48
C ARG A 5 27.48 17.01 -8.12
N LEU A 6 26.27 17.26 -8.63
CA LEU A 6 25.22 16.26 -8.70
C LEU A 6 25.90 15.01 -9.26
N SER A 7 26.00 13.96 -8.46
CA SER A 7 26.65 12.73 -8.94
C SER A 7 25.79 12.20 -10.09
N VAL A 8 26.45 11.71 -11.15
CA VAL A 8 25.76 11.08 -12.29
C VAL A 8 24.74 10.03 -11.82
N ALA A 9 25.06 9.30 -10.75
CA ALA A 9 24.16 8.32 -10.15
C ALA A 9 22.88 8.94 -9.56
N GLY A 10 22.97 10.14 -9.00
CA GLY A 10 21.79 10.82 -8.43
C GLY A 10 20.91 11.45 -9.49
N THR A 11 21.52 12.04 -10.50
CA THR A 11 20.76 12.51 -11.67
C THR A 11 20.03 11.35 -12.33
N LEU A 12 20.71 10.20 -12.47
CA LEU A 12 20.11 8.98 -13.01
C LEU A 12 18.97 8.47 -12.10
N PHE A 13 19.12 8.51 -10.77
CA PHE A 13 18.09 8.08 -9.82
C PHE A 13 16.78 8.86 -9.99
N VAL A 14 16.87 10.19 -10.09
CA VAL A 14 15.70 11.05 -10.31
C VAL A 14 15.18 10.92 -11.75
N ALA A 15 16.05 10.97 -12.75
CA ALA A 15 15.65 10.86 -14.15
C ALA A 15 14.92 9.54 -14.46
N LEU A 16 15.39 8.42 -13.89
CA LEU A 16 14.73 7.13 -14.07
C LEU A 16 13.38 7.07 -13.36
N PHE A 17 13.21 7.73 -12.21
CA PHE A 17 11.90 7.87 -11.60
C PHE A 17 10.94 8.65 -12.49
N VAL A 18 11.38 9.78 -13.06
CA VAL A 18 10.57 10.55 -14.02
C VAL A 18 10.17 9.71 -15.23
N VAL A 19 11.13 9.00 -15.84
CA VAL A 19 10.84 8.08 -16.96
C VAL A 19 9.84 7.01 -16.56
N TYR A 20 9.96 6.46 -15.36
CA TYR A 20 9.02 5.47 -14.85
C TYR A 20 7.61 6.06 -14.68
N VAL A 21 7.47 7.26 -14.09
CA VAL A 21 6.17 7.92 -13.94
C VAL A 21 5.52 8.23 -15.30
N VAL A 22 6.31 8.57 -16.31
CA VAL A 22 5.82 8.75 -17.70
C VAL A 22 5.17 7.47 -18.26
N THR A 23 5.64 6.28 -17.86
CA THR A 23 5.05 5.01 -18.32
C THR A 23 3.58 4.82 -17.89
N PHE A 24 3.12 5.52 -16.85
CA PHE A 24 1.73 5.50 -16.40
C PHE A 24 0.77 6.27 -17.31
N ARG A 25 1.27 6.94 -18.35
CA ARG A 25 0.48 7.80 -19.25
C ARG A 25 -0.31 8.88 -18.51
N LEU A 26 0.24 9.36 -17.41
CA LEU A 26 -0.31 10.50 -16.69
C LEU A 26 -0.16 11.78 -17.54
N PRO A 27 -1.05 12.77 -17.40
CA PRO A 27 -0.87 14.09 -17.98
C PRO A 27 0.48 14.68 -17.56
N ALA A 28 1.07 15.52 -18.43
CA ALA A 28 2.38 16.11 -18.17
C ALA A 28 2.44 16.84 -16.81
N ALA A 29 1.37 17.55 -16.44
CA ALA A 29 1.26 18.20 -15.13
C ALA A 29 1.40 17.21 -13.96
N ALA A 30 0.76 16.03 -14.04
CA ALA A 30 0.84 15.01 -13.02
C ALA A 30 2.24 14.38 -12.93
N VAL A 31 2.90 14.16 -14.08
CA VAL A 31 4.30 13.70 -14.12
C VAL A 31 5.21 14.72 -13.45
N TRP A 32 5.08 15.99 -13.79
CA TRP A 32 5.90 17.07 -13.23
C TRP A 32 5.67 17.21 -11.71
N LEU A 33 4.41 17.28 -11.28
CA LEU A 33 4.09 17.47 -9.87
C LEU A 33 4.57 16.29 -9.01
N THR A 34 4.31 15.05 -9.44
CA THR A 34 4.79 13.84 -8.74
C THR A 34 6.33 13.84 -8.66
N SER A 35 7.01 14.22 -9.74
CA SER A 35 8.47 14.28 -9.77
C SER A 35 9.02 15.40 -8.89
N ALA A 36 8.39 16.58 -8.87
CA ALA A 36 8.75 17.68 -7.99
C ALA A 36 8.62 17.30 -6.51
N TYR A 37 7.53 16.63 -6.15
CA TYR A 37 7.37 16.08 -4.79
C TYR A 37 8.42 15.04 -4.45
N PHE A 38 8.78 14.17 -5.40
CA PHE A 38 9.87 13.22 -5.16
C PHE A 38 11.20 13.91 -4.85
N VAL A 39 11.54 14.99 -5.59
CA VAL A 39 12.72 15.81 -5.28
C VAL A 39 12.58 16.49 -3.90
N LEU A 40 11.40 17.00 -3.58
CA LEU A 40 11.11 17.62 -2.29
C LEU A 40 11.31 16.63 -1.12
N LEU A 41 10.87 15.38 -1.27
CA LEU A 41 11.13 14.32 -0.28
C LEU A 41 12.63 14.09 -0.09
N ILE A 42 13.40 14.03 -1.18
CA ILE A 42 14.86 13.89 -1.10
C ILE A 42 15.47 15.07 -0.34
N MET A 43 15.05 16.29 -0.63
CA MET A 43 15.53 17.51 0.05
C MET A 43 15.18 17.47 1.55
N LEU A 44 13.94 17.15 1.88
CA LEU A 44 13.46 17.07 3.27
C LEU A 44 14.23 16.03 4.09
N GLY A 45 14.62 14.92 3.48
CA GLY A 45 15.35 13.86 4.15
C GLY A 45 16.89 14.01 4.15
N GLN A 46 17.48 15.06 3.56
CA GLN A 46 18.95 15.17 3.43
C GLN A 46 19.71 15.09 4.76
N ALA A 47 19.15 15.60 5.85
CA ALA A 47 19.74 15.49 7.17
C ALA A 47 19.95 14.03 7.64
N SER A 48 19.18 13.08 7.10
CA SER A 48 19.33 11.65 7.41
C SER A 48 20.68 11.05 6.98
N ARG A 49 21.43 11.73 6.12
CA ARG A 49 22.82 11.35 5.77
C ARG A 49 23.72 11.25 7.00
N LEU A 50 23.39 12.01 8.05
CA LEU A 50 24.08 11.95 9.34
C LEU A 50 23.88 10.61 10.06
N LEU A 51 22.79 9.90 9.75
CA LEU A 51 22.45 8.62 10.39
C LEU A 51 23.33 7.45 9.91
N LEU A 52 23.95 7.56 8.73
CA LEU A 52 24.82 6.54 8.16
C LEU A 52 26.20 7.13 7.75
N PRO A 53 26.98 7.67 8.73
CA PRO A 53 28.35 8.06 8.44
C PRO A 53 29.16 6.81 8.06
N GLY A 54 29.98 6.90 6.99
CA GLY A 54 30.79 5.78 6.52
C GLY A 54 30.05 4.75 5.66
N GLU A 55 28.79 5.03 5.22
CA GLU A 55 28.12 4.21 4.21
C GLU A 55 28.88 4.31 2.88
N GLU A 56 29.37 3.18 2.39
CA GLU A 56 30.11 3.10 1.13
C GLU A 56 29.21 3.24 -0.10
N ASP A 57 27.93 2.82 0.02
CA ASP A 57 27.00 2.93 -1.08
C ASP A 57 26.43 4.36 -1.19
N HIS A 58 26.96 5.09 -2.15
CA HIS A 58 26.58 6.47 -2.38
C HIS A 58 25.08 6.64 -2.74
N LEU A 59 24.50 5.69 -3.49
CA LEU A 59 23.11 5.77 -3.90
C LEU A 59 22.16 5.60 -2.71
N LEU A 60 22.44 4.62 -1.84
CA LEU A 60 21.67 4.42 -0.62
C LEU A 60 21.74 5.64 0.29
N ARG A 61 22.97 6.12 0.58
CA ARG A 61 23.19 7.22 1.54
C ARG A 61 22.70 8.55 1.03
N ALA A 62 22.99 8.87 -0.23
CA ALA A 62 22.74 10.21 -0.77
C ALA A 62 21.32 10.40 -1.32
N TRP A 63 20.62 9.33 -1.65
CA TRP A 63 19.37 9.41 -2.40
C TRP A 63 18.24 8.59 -1.80
N LEU A 64 18.40 7.27 -1.64
CA LEU A 64 17.32 6.41 -1.17
C LEU A 64 16.97 6.65 0.31
N LEU A 65 17.96 6.73 1.18
CA LEU A 65 17.71 7.04 2.60
C LEU A 65 17.09 8.42 2.80
N PRO A 66 17.56 9.50 2.13
CA PRO A 66 16.87 10.78 2.15
C PRO A 66 15.43 10.71 1.62
N ALA A 67 15.16 10.01 0.52
CA ALA A 67 13.81 9.89 -0.01
C ALA A 67 12.86 9.20 0.98
N LEU A 68 13.30 8.10 1.61
CA LEU A 68 12.51 7.38 2.60
C LEU A 68 12.29 8.18 3.89
N SER A 69 13.35 8.82 4.41
CA SER A 69 13.23 9.66 5.60
C SER A 69 12.35 10.88 5.33
N GLY A 70 12.53 11.48 4.15
CA GLY A 70 11.72 12.61 3.71
C GLY A 70 10.25 12.27 3.59
N LEU A 71 9.91 11.06 3.12
CA LEU A 71 8.52 10.59 3.05
C LEU A 71 7.90 10.54 4.45
N GLY A 72 8.56 9.91 5.43
CA GLY A 72 8.05 9.87 6.79
C GLY A 72 7.88 11.27 7.41
N PHE A 73 8.89 12.15 7.26
CA PHE A 73 8.77 13.53 7.75
C PHE A 73 7.68 14.33 7.01
N PHE A 74 7.55 14.16 5.70
CA PHE A 74 6.50 14.81 4.91
C PHE A 74 5.11 14.46 5.45
N GLN A 75 4.85 13.21 5.74
CA GLN A 75 3.56 12.75 6.27
C GLN A 75 3.20 13.43 7.59
N LEU A 76 4.16 13.54 8.51
CA LEU A 76 3.95 14.23 9.79
C LEU A 76 3.72 15.73 9.58
N LEU A 77 4.51 16.37 8.73
CA LEU A 77 4.38 17.82 8.45
C LEU A 77 3.07 18.15 7.75
N TRP A 78 2.66 17.32 6.80
CA TRP A 78 1.37 17.45 6.14
C TRP A 78 0.23 17.35 7.17
N PHE A 79 0.27 16.33 8.05
CA PHE A 79 -0.72 16.18 9.12
C PHE A 79 -0.74 17.40 10.05
N MET A 80 0.42 17.88 10.48
CA MET A 80 0.53 19.10 11.31
C MET A 80 -0.06 20.31 10.59
N ALA A 81 0.24 20.48 9.32
CA ALA A 81 -0.31 21.58 8.51
C ALA A 81 -1.84 21.52 8.48
N LYS A 82 -2.42 20.33 8.28
CA LYS A 82 -3.87 20.12 8.33
C LYS A 82 -4.48 20.51 9.68
N VAL A 83 -3.86 20.10 10.79
CA VAL A 83 -4.32 20.47 12.15
C VAL A 83 -4.22 21.97 12.39
N LEU A 84 -3.22 22.63 11.80
CA LEU A 84 -3.02 24.08 11.91
C LEU A 84 -3.79 24.89 10.85
N HIS A 85 -4.59 24.24 10.01
CA HIS A 85 -5.31 24.86 8.88
C HIS A 85 -4.38 25.64 7.94
N LEU A 86 -3.15 25.13 7.74
CA LEU A 86 -2.15 25.68 6.84
C LEU A 86 -2.02 24.81 5.59
N HIS A 87 -1.63 25.44 4.47
CA HIS A 87 -1.18 24.66 3.33
C HIS A 87 0.15 23.97 3.68
N HIS A 88 0.27 22.67 3.40
CA HIS A 88 1.41 21.86 3.83
C HIS A 88 2.78 22.39 3.36
N LEU A 89 2.85 23.03 2.18
CA LEU A 89 4.10 23.61 1.67
C LEU A 89 4.69 24.70 2.58
N PHE A 90 3.88 25.39 3.41
CA PHE A 90 4.40 26.38 4.37
C PHE A 90 5.31 25.74 5.43
N LEU A 91 5.07 24.49 5.80
CA LEU A 91 5.92 23.76 6.73
C LEU A 91 7.02 22.96 6.02
N VAL A 92 6.68 22.33 4.90
CA VAL A 92 7.57 21.40 4.20
C VAL A 92 8.75 22.11 3.53
N LEU A 93 8.50 23.23 2.82
CA LEU A 93 9.56 23.93 2.07
C LEU A 93 10.68 24.48 2.97
N PRO A 94 10.41 25.23 4.04
CA PRO A 94 11.47 25.72 4.92
C PRO A 94 12.30 24.59 5.52
N LEU A 95 11.66 23.52 5.96
CA LEU A 95 12.35 22.37 6.55
C LEU A 95 13.14 21.56 5.51
N ALA A 96 12.68 21.48 4.26
CA ALA A 96 13.43 20.88 3.18
C ALA A 96 14.73 21.66 2.88
N PHE A 97 14.67 23.00 2.86
CA PHE A 97 15.86 23.84 2.71
C PHE A 97 16.83 23.70 3.89
N LEU A 98 16.32 23.72 5.12
CA LEU A 98 17.15 23.53 6.33
C LEU A 98 17.81 22.15 6.36
N SER A 99 17.06 21.10 6.04
CA SER A 99 17.55 19.71 5.97
C SER A 99 18.62 19.57 4.87
N THR A 100 18.41 20.18 3.71
CA THR A 100 19.40 20.22 2.62
C THR A 100 20.67 20.92 3.06
N ALA A 101 20.57 22.09 3.69
CA ALA A 101 21.72 22.82 4.20
C ALA A 101 22.49 22.03 5.25
N ALA A 102 21.80 21.34 6.17
CA ALA A 102 22.41 20.45 7.16
C ALA A 102 23.11 19.25 6.49
N GLY A 103 22.45 18.61 5.52
CA GLY A 103 23.01 17.48 4.78
C GLY A 103 24.25 17.83 3.93
N LEU A 104 24.31 19.06 3.38
CA LEU A 104 25.47 19.55 2.62
C LEU A 104 26.68 19.90 3.50
N ARG A 105 26.48 20.25 4.77
CA ARG A 105 27.56 20.52 5.74
C ARG A 105 28.28 19.24 6.17
N THR A 106 27.68 18.07 5.95
CA THR A 106 28.38 16.82 6.21
C THR A 106 29.51 16.66 5.21
N ARG A 107 30.75 16.88 5.65
CA ARG A 107 31.93 16.62 4.81
C ARG A 107 31.84 15.18 4.32
N PRO A 108 32.00 14.90 3.01
CA PRO A 108 32.28 13.55 2.58
C PRO A 108 33.53 13.11 3.37
N GLY A 109 33.43 12.12 4.23
CA GLY A 109 34.60 11.47 4.79
C GLY A 109 35.55 11.18 3.63
N THR A 110 36.86 11.21 3.91
CA THR A 110 37.98 10.95 2.95
C THR A 110 37.51 10.03 1.84
N ALA A 111 37.55 10.56 0.62
CA ALA A 111 36.91 9.94 -0.55
C ALA A 111 37.17 8.45 -0.54
N PRO A 112 36.15 7.59 -0.40
CA PRO A 112 36.34 6.15 -0.55
C PRO A 112 36.87 5.92 -1.96
N GLN A 113 37.81 5.00 -2.09
CA GLN A 113 38.26 4.50 -3.38
C GLN A 113 37.05 4.35 -4.28
N ALA A 114 37.11 4.94 -5.49
CA ALA A 114 35.98 5.12 -6.38
C ALA A 114 35.12 3.85 -6.41
N PRO A 115 33.93 3.85 -5.79
CA PRO A 115 33.09 2.69 -5.81
C PRO A 115 32.79 2.38 -7.26
N ASP A 116 32.67 1.10 -7.58
CA ASP A 116 32.35 0.62 -8.93
C ASP A 116 31.01 1.27 -9.37
N ARG A 117 31.10 2.49 -9.95
CA ARG A 117 29.96 3.36 -10.33
C ARG A 117 28.99 2.64 -11.25
N ARG A 118 29.44 1.61 -11.99
CA ARG A 118 28.60 0.83 -12.90
C ARG A 118 27.59 -0.05 -12.17
N ARG A 119 27.84 -0.45 -10.92
CA ARG A 119 26.99 -1.39 -10.19
C ARG A 119 25.75 -0.75 -9.60
N GLY A 120 25.87 0.44 -9.01
CA GLY A 120 24.72 1.16 -8.48
C GLY A 120 23.71 1.51 -9.59
N SER A 121 24.21 1.91 -10.76
CA SER A 121 23.34 2.26 -11.90
C SER A 121 22.59 1.05 -12.48
N MET A 122 23.22 -0.12 -12.56
CA MET A 122 22.53 -1.35 -13.03
C MET A 122 21.41 -1.78 -12.09
N GLY A 123 21.62 -1.68 -10.77
CA GLY A 123 20.57 -1.97 -9.77
C GLY A 123 19.35 -1.06 -9.90
N VAL A 124 19.58 0.22 -10.15
CA VAL A 124 18.50 1.19 -10.36
C VAL A 124 17.71 0.90 -11.65
N VAL A 125 18.41 0.62 -12.75
CA VAL A 125 17.77 0.25 -14.03
C VAL A 125 16.96 -1.02 -13.87
N ALA A 126 17.50 -2.04 -13.21
CA ALA A 126 16.80 -3.29 -12.97
C ALA A 126 15.55 -3.10 -12.10
N ALA A 127 15.64 -2.30 -11.03
CA ALA A 127 14.49 -1.94 -10.21
C ALA A 127 13.40 -1.23 -11.01
N LEU A 128 13.79 -0.31 -11.88
CA LEU A 128 12.86 0.39 -12.77
C LEU A 128 12.13 -0.57 -13.71
N LEU A 129 12.87 -1.49 -14.34
CA LEU A 129 12.27 -2.50 -15.24
C LEU A 129 11.30 -3.42 -14.47
N MET A 130 11.63 -3.82 -13.24
CA MET A 130 10.72 -4.59 -12.39
C MET A 130 9.46 -3.79 -12.06
N CYS A 131 9.58 -2.54 -11.65
CA CYS A 131 8.43 -1.67 -11.39
C CYS A 131 7.55 -1.52 -12.63
N ALA A 132 8.15 -1.24 -13.79
CA ALA A 132 7.43 -1.09 -15.04
C ALA A 132 6.69 -2.37 -15.46
N ALA A 133 7.31 -3.55 -15.29
CA ALA A 133 6.69 -4.83 -15.58
C ALA A 133 5.43 -5.09 -14.76
N ILE A 134 5.41 -4.63 -13.49
CA ILE A 134 4.27 -4.81 -12.59
C ILE A 134 3.15 -3.82 -12.92
N THR A 135 3.49 -2.54 -13.11
CA THR A 135 2.53 -1.44 -13.04
C THR A 135 1.97 -1.02 -14.40
N TYR A 136 2.74 -1.20 -15.48
CA TYR A 136 2.38 -0.66 -16.79
C TYR A 136 1.00 -1.10 -17.28
N PHE A 137 0.76 -2.41 -17.38
CA PHE A 137 -0.49 -2.92 -17.95
C PHE A 137 -1.71 -2.68 -17.06
N PRO A 138 -1.68 -2.99 -15.75
CA PRO A 138 -2.82 -2.74 -14.89
C PRO A 138 -3.25 -1.27 -14.88
N PHE A 139 -2.30 -0.33 -14.75
CA PHE A 139 -2.63 1.08 -14.70
C PHE A 139 -3.05 1.67 -16.04
N LYS A 140 -2.51 1.17 -17.16
CA LYS A 140 -2.93 1.58 -18.50
C LYS A 140 -4.42 1.37 -18.74
N ASN A 141 -4.99 0.31 -18.19
CA ASN A 141 -6.37 -0.09 -18.43
C ASN A 141 -7.33 0.32 -17.30
N PHE A 142 -6.82 0.82 -16.18
CA PHE A 142 -7.65 1.29 -15.07
C PHE A 142 -8.31 2.63 -15.42
N GLY A 143 -9.63 2.65 -15.45
CA GLY A 143 -10.41 3.83 -15.86
C GLY A 143 -10.38 4.08 -17.38
N LYS A 144 -10.10 3.07 -18.21
CA LYS A 144 -10.18 3.19 -19.67
C LYS A 144 -11.63 3.42 -20.08
N GLU A 145 -11.84 4.44 -20.91
CA GLU A 145 -13.12 4.70 -21.54
C GLU A 145 -13.25 3.88 -22.83
N GLU A 146 -14.32 3.09 -22.91
CA GLU A 146 -14.63 2.27 -24.10
C GLU A 146 -16.13 1.99 -24.16
N GLY A 147 -16.76 2.21 -25.31
CA GLY A 147 -18.19 1.94 -25.50
C GLY A 147 -19.12 2.75 -24.59
N GLY A 148 -18.78 3.98 -24.24
CA GLY A 148 -19.57 4.85 -23.35
C GLY A 148 -19.49 4.47 -21.87
N LEU A 149 -18.53 3.61 -21.51
CA LEU A 149 -18.30 3.14 -20.14
C LEU A 149 -16.85 3.35 -19.72
N TYR A 150 -16.64 3.73 -18.47
CA TYR A 150 -15.33 3.63 -17.83
C TYR A 150 -15.16 2.25 -17.20
N HIS A 151 -14.03 1.59 -17.51
CA HIS A 151 -13.72 0.24 -17.08
C HIS A 151 -12.68 0.23 -15.97
N TYR A 152 -13.03 -0.35 -14.81
CA TYR A 152 -12.14 -0.52 -13.68
C TYR A 152 -12.02 -2.01 -13.39
N ARG A 153 -10.87 -2.57 -13.74
CA ARG A 153 -10.69 -4.01 -13.70
C ARG A 153 -10.48 -4.53 -12.28
N ALA A 154 -11.23 -5.55 -12.03
CA ALA A 154 -11.18 -6.67 -11.15
C ALA A 154 -10.91 -6.49 -9.68
N SER A 155 -10.58 -7.56 -9.00
CA SER A 155 -10.50 -7.75 -7.55
C SER A 155 -9.95 -6.57 -6.77
N PHE A 156 -9.31 -5.72 -7.47
CA PHE A 156 -8.58 -4.55 -7.00
C PHE A 156 -9.33 -3.26 -7.22
N TRP A 157 -10.35 -3.25 -8.06
CA TRP A 157 -11.13 -2.05 -8.21
C TRP A 157 -11.75 -1.64 -6.86
N ALA A 158 -12.25 -2.60 -6.07
CA ALA A 158 -12.80 -2.31 -4.74
C ALA A 158 -11.77 -1.66 -3.81
N VAL A 159 -10.55 -2.22 -3.76
CA VAL A 159 -9.46 -1.66 -2.93
C VAL A 159 -9.03 -0.30 -3.46
N SER A 160 -8.86 -0.15 -4.78
CA SER A 160 -8.50 1.14 -5.38
C SER A 160 -9.58 2.19 -5.17
N MET A 161 -10.88 1.84 -5.28
CA MET A 161 -11.99 2.76 -4.99
C MET A 161 -11.97 3.24 -3.54
N LYS A 162 -11.67 2.34 -2.59
CA LYS A 162 -11.46 2.74 -1.20
C LYS A 162 -10.32 3.76 -1.07
N HIS A 163 -9.19 3.55 -1.74
CA HIS A 163 -8.08 4.50 -1.70
C HIS A 163 -8.45 5.86 -2.27
N LEU A 164 -9.19 5.91 -3.39
CA LEU A 164 -9.67 7.17 -3.95
C LEU A 164 -10.58 7.91 -2.96
N ALA A 165 -11.51 7.23 -2.31
CA ALA A 165 -12.39 7.84 -1.33
C ALA A 165 -11.62 8.36 -0.09
N VAL A 166 -10.63 7.61 0.40
CA VAL A 166 -9.75 8.06 1.50
C VAL A 166 -8.97 9.32 1.11
N ILE A 167 -8.35 9.35 -0.08
CA ILE A 167 -7.62 10.53 -0.57
C ILE A 167 -8.56 11.73 -0.66
N ASN A 168 -9.78 11.54 -1.17
CA ASN A 168 -10.80 12.58 -1.25
C ASN A 168 -11.18 13.12 0.14
N SER A 169 -11.38 12.24 1.12
CA SER A 169 -11.70 12.66 2.48
C SER A 169 -10.55 13.44 3.12
N LEU A 170 -9.31 12.98 2.96
CA LEU A 170 -8.12 13.58 3.55
C LEU A 170 -7.74 14.93 2.92
N SER A 171 -8.02 15.14 1.64
CA SER A 171 -7.77 16.43 0.97
C SER A 171 -8.70 17.54 1.45
N ARG A 172 -9.75 17.23 2.21
CA ARG A 172 -10.64 18.19 2.87
C ARG A 172 -10.08 18.65 4.22
N GLU A 173 -10.87 19.29 5.02
CA GLU A 173 -10.49 19.78 6.35
C GLU A 173 -10.52 18.70 7.43
N THR A 174 -9.81 18.94 8.52
CA THR A 174 -9.88 18.12 9.74
C THR A 174 -11.09 18.51 10.60
N PRO A 175 -11.69 17.59 11.38
CA PRO A 175 -11.33 16.17 11.51
C PRO A 175 -11.70 15.35 10.27
N PHE A 176 -10.87 14.34 9.96
CA PHE A 176 -11.14 13.47 8.82
C PHE A 176 -12.36 12.58 9.09
N MET A 177 -13.34 12.68 8.20
CA MET A 177 -14.62 12.00 8.33
C MET A 177 -14.70 10.76 7.44
N ASN A 178 -15.46 9.75 7.88
CA ASN A 178 -15.74 8.56 7.07
C ASN A 178 -16.63 8.96 5.87
N PRO A 179 -16.15 8.88 4.63
CA PRO A 179 -16.91 9.34 3.48
C PRO A 179 -18.08 8.43 3.11
N TYR A 180 -18.12 7.22 3.68
CA TYR A 180 -19.20 6.24 3.47
C TYR A 180 -20.24 6.21 4.59
N PHE A 181 -20.02 6.96 5.66
CA PHE A 181 -20.95 6.96 6.79
C PHE A 181 -20.85 8.29 7.55
N ARG A 182 -21.80 9.19 7.25
CA ARG A 182 -21.80 10.54 7.82
C ARG A 182 -21.92 10.52 9.34
N GLY A 183 -21.18 11.41 9.98
CA GLY A 183 -21.15 11.60 11.43
C GLY A 183 -20.08 10.78 12.14
N GLU A 184 -19.46 9.81 11.44
CA GLU A 184 -18.37 9.02 11.99
C GLU A 184 -17.01 9.52 11.51
N ARG A 185 -16.00 9.41 12.36
CA ARG A 185 -14.62 9.70 11.99
C ARG A 185 -14.04 8.61 11.11
N LEU A 186 -13.03 8.98 10.31
CA LEU A 186 -12.28 8.02 9.50
C LEU A 186 -11.30 7.26 10.40
N HIS A 187 -11.68 6.06 10.83
CA HIS A 187 -10.83 5.16 11.60
C HIS A 187 -10.01 4.28 10.65
N TYR A 188 -8.85 4.79 10.25
CA TYR A 188 -7.98 4.12 9.29
C TYR A 188 -6.53 4.61 9.46
N TYR A 189 -5.53 3.86 8.98
CA TYR A 189 -4.13 4.29 8.98
C TYR A 189 -3.88 5.29 7.84
N TYR A 190 -4.47 6.45 7.94
CA TYR A 190 -4.53 7.43 6.87
C TYR A 190 -3.23 8.24 6.66
N LEU A 191 -2.24 8.16 7.57
CA LEU A 191 -1.02 8.96 7.47
C LEU A 191 -0.25 8.67 6.18
N SER A 192 -0.22 7.42 5.74
CA SER A 192 0.40 7.03 4.46
C SER A 192 -0.26 7.67 3.24
N TYR A 193 -1.49 8.14 3.37
CA TYR A 193 -2.19 8.86 2.30
C TYR A 193 -1.90 10.37 2.28
N ALA A 194 -1.07 10.88 3.18
CA ALA A 194 -0.68 12.29 3.19
C ALA A 194 -0.06 12.73 1.85
N PHE A 195 0.76 11.87 1.26
CA PHE A 195 1.41 12.16 -0.02
C PHE A 195 0.40 12.29 -1.18
N PRO A 196 -0.48 11.33 -1.46
CA PRO A 196 -1.46 11.49 -2.52
C PRO A 196 -2.53 12.55 -2.20
N ALA A 197 -2.87 12.79 -0.93
CA ALA A 197 -3.78 13.88 -0.55
C ALA A 197 -3.16 15.24 -0.88
N ALA A 198 -1.87 15.45 -0.59
CA ALA A 198 -1.15 16.66 -0.96
C ALA A 198 -1.09 16.86 -2.48
N LEU A 199 -0.80 15.82 -3.25
CA LEU A 199 -0.83 15.90 -4.72
C LEU A 199 -2.21 16.31 -5.26
N LYS A 200 -3.28 15.82 -4.64
CA LYS A 200 -4.64 16.24 -4.98
C LYS A 200 -4.91 17.70 -4.60
N GLU A 201 -4.50 18.14 -3.42
CA GLU A 201 -4.62 19.54 -2.98
C GLU A 201 -3.93 20.50 -3.95
N ASP A 202 -2.82 20.07 -4.54
CA ASP A 202 -2.05 20.83 -5.52
C ASP A 202 -2.55 20.67 -6.97
N GLY A 203 -3.74 20.08 -7.16
CA GLY A 203 -4.47 20.15 -8.42
C GLY A 203 -4.49 18.87 -9.25
N LEU A 204 -3.92 17.75 -8.79
CA LEU A 204 -4.11 16.47 -9.47
C LEU A 204 -5.52 15.91 -9.24
N THR A 205 -5.99 15.13 -10.20
CA THR A 205 -7.16 14.28 -9.94
C THR A 205 -6.81 13.21 -8.90
N THR A 206 -7.79 12.73 -8.17
CA THR A 206 -7.58 11.71 -7.13
C THR A 206 -6.93 10.44 -7.69
N GLN A 207 -7.28 10.05 -8.92
CA GLN A 207 -6.68 8.88 -9.59
C GLN A 207 -5.21 9.13 -9.95
N GLU A 208 -4.85 10.28 -10.47
CA GLU A 208 -3.47 10.66 -10.76
C GLU A 208 -2.61 10.71 -9.50
N ALA A 209 -3.16 11.27 -8.42
CA ALA A 209 -2.50 11.33 -7.12
C ALA A 209 -2.26 9.92 -6.55
N LEU A 210 -3.23 9.01 -6.65
CA LEU A 210 -3.07 7.61 -6.25
C LEU A 210 -1.98 6.92 -7.07
N PHE A 211 -1.98 7.09 -8.38
CA PHE A 211 -0.97 6.48 -9.26
C PHE A 211 0.44 7.03 -9.00
N GLY A 212 0.57 8.33 -8.78
CA GLY A 212 1.83 8.95 -8.36
C GLY A 212 2.37 8.35 -7.06
N TYR A 213 1.48 8.12 -6.09
CA TYR A 213 1.84 7.48 -4.82
C TYR A 213 2.25 6.01 -4.99
N GLN A 214 1.48 5.23 -5.75
CA GLN A 214 1.82 3.83 -6.03
C GLN A 214 3.15 3.69 -6.78
N ALA A 215 3.42 4.58 -7.74
CA ALA A 215 4.69 4.65 -8.44
C ALA A 215 5.86 4.92 -7.47
N LEU A 216 5.70 5.90 -6.59
CA LEU A 216 6.70 6.23 -5.59
C LEU A 216 7.00 5.03 -4.67
N GLN A 217 5.95 4.40 -4.14
CA GLN A 217 6.10 3.27 -3.24
C GLN A 217 6.75 2.07 -3.92
N ALA A 218 6.33 1.71 -5.13
CA ALA A 218 6.93 0.63 -5.90
C ALA A 218 8.43 0.88 -6.12
N TYR A 219 8.79 2.08 -6.55
CA TYR A 219 10.17 2.44 -6.85
C TYR A 219 11.07 2.38 -5.61
N LEU A 220 10.64 2.99 -4.51
CA LEU A 220 11.41 3.00 -3.25
C LEU A 220 11.53 1.59 -2.65
N PHE A 221 10.45 0.81 -2.68
CA PHE A 221 10.44 -0.55 -2.16
C PHE A 221 11.40 -1.48 -2.92
N VAL A 222 11.31 -1.52 -4.24
CA VAL A 222 12.13 -2.42 -5.06
C VAL A 222 13.62 -2.08 -4.91
N LEU A 223 13.96 -0.78 -4.88
CA LEU A 223 15.33 -0.35 -4.62
C LEU A 223 15.80 -0.77 -3.21
N LEU A 224 14.95 -0.58 -2.20
CA LEU A 224 15.30 -0.98 -0.85
C LEU A 224 15.51 -2.49 -0.73
N CYS A 225 14.69 -3.31 -1.40
CA CYS A 225 14.86 -4.77 -1.48
C CYS A 225 16.25 -5.11 -2.04
N PHE A 226 16.65 -4.47 -3.14
CA PHE A 226 17.95 -4.68 -3.73
C PHE A 226 19.10 -4.38 -2.73
N PHE A 227 19.06 -3.21 -2.06
CA PHE A 227 20.07 -2.85 -1.06
C PHE A 227 20.01 -3.71 0.19
N PHE A 228 18.82 -4.13 0.61
CA PHE A 228 18.67 -5.05 1.73
C PHE A 228 19.35 -6.40 1.44
N PHE A 229 19.07 -7.01 0.28
CA PHE A 229 19.70 -8.26 -0.09
C PHE A 229 21.19 -8.13 -0.41
N GLN A 230 21.63 -6.98 -0.93
CA GLN A 230 23.06 -6.70 -1.11
C GLN A 230 23.84 -6.81 0.21
N ARG A 231 23.20 -6.50 1.33
CA ARG A 231 23.81 -6.63 2.66
C ARG A 231 23.77 -8.03 3.24
N LEU A 232 22.86 -8.87 2.77
CA LEU A 232 22.76 -10.26 3.22
C LEU A 232 23.65 -11.19 2.40
N THR A 233 24.06 -10.80 1.20
CA THR A 233 24.80 -11.64 0.26
C THR A 233 26.23 -11.15 0.02
N LYS A 234 27.13 -12.09 -0.29
CA LYS A 234 28.52 -11.79 -0.67
C LYS A 234 28.72 -11.72 -2.20
N ASN A 235 27.80 -12.29 -2.96
CA ASN A 235 27.89 -12.42 -4.42
C ASN A 235 27.11 -11.32 -5.15
N LYS A 236 27.70 -10.75 -6.18
CA LYS A 236 27.24 -9.53 -6.87
C LYS A 236 25.90 -9.64 -7.61
N GLY A 237 25.56 -10.80 -8.17
CA GLY A 237 24.32 -11.02 -8.90
C GLY A 237 23.12 -11.45 -8.03
N GLN A 238 23.40 -11.93 -6.82
CA GLN A 238 22.37 -12.47 -5.94
C GLN A 238 21.33 -11.44 -5.45
N PRO A 239 21.68 -10.20 -5.12
CA PRO A 239 20.70 -9.21 -4.69
C PRO A 239 19.58 -9.00 -5.72
N PHE A 240 19.95 -8.92 -7.01
CA PHE A 240 19.00 -8.79 -8.10
C PHE A 240 18.07 -10.02 -8.17
N LEU A 241 18.64 -11.22 -8.14
CA LEU A 241 17.88 -12.46 -8.24
C LEU A 241 16.95 -12.67 -7.05
N LEU A 242 17.39 -12.32 -5.82
CA LEU A 242 16.54 -12.37 -4.62
C LEU A 242 15.42 -11.35 -4.67
N THR A 243 15.69 -10.14 -5.15
CA THR A 243 14.65 -9.12 -5.36
C THR A 243 13.64 -9.60 -6.40
N PHE A 244 14.11 -10.19 -7.49
CA PHE A 244 13.24 -10.77 -8.51
C PHE A 244 12.35 -11.89 -7.95
N ILE A 245 12.94 -12.86 -7.22
CA ILE A 245 12.19 -13.94 -6.57
C ILE A 245 11.16 -13.38 -5.61
N LEU A 246 11.55 -12.43 -4.75
CA LEU A 246 10.67 -11.82 -3.77
C LEU A 246 9.42 -11.22 -4.40
N ILE A 247 9.57 -10.58 -5.54
CA ILE A 247 8.47 -9.86 -6.18
C ILE A 247 7.64 -10.75 -7.10
N PHE A 248 8.30 -11.64 -7.87
CA PHE A 248 7.66 -12.31 -9.00
C PHE A 248 7.41 -13.80 -8.83
N SER A 249 8.03 -14.47 -7.84
CA SER A 249 8.15 -15.92 -7.92
C SER A 249 7.94 -16.66 -6.59
N VAL A 250 7.38 -16.03 -5.57
CA VAL A 250 7.21 -16.70 -4.26
C VAL A 250 6.05 -17.71 -4.30
N SER A 251 4.93 -17.36 -4.93
CA SER A 251 3.73 -18.21 -5.01
C SER A 251 3.76 -19.13 -6.22
N VAL A 252 3.36 -20.37 -6.04
CA VAL A 252 3.23 -21.39 -7.10
C VAL A 252 1.77 -21.70 -7.46
N GLU A 253 0.82 -20.90 -6.97
CA GLU A 253 -0.61 -21.11 -7.20
C GLU A 253 -0.98 -21.14 -8.67
N GLY A 254 -0.38 -20.27 -9.50
CA GLY A 254 -0.61 -20.24 -10.94
C GLY A 254 -0.18 -21.53 -11.63
N LEU A 255 1.00 -22.06 -11.27
CA LEU A 255 1.46 -23.34 -11.82
C LEU A 255 0.54 -24.48 -11.42
N TYR A 256 0.14 -24.54 -10.15
CA TYR A 256 -0.80 -25.53 -9.65
C TYR A 256 -2.15 -25.46 -10.38
N TYR A 257 -2.70 -24.25 -10.56
CA TYR A 257 -3.98 -24.06 -11.23
C TYR A 257 -3.92 -24.47 -12.71
N ILE A 258 -2.87 -24.07 -13.43
CA ILE A 258 -2.64 -24.49 -14.80
C ILE A 258 -2.50 -26.03 -14.88
N GLY A 259 -1.71 -26.63 -13.99
CA GLY A 259 -1.53 -28.07 -13.95
C GLY A 259 -2.84 -28.82 -13.70
N ARG A 260 -3.67 -28.35 -12.75
CA ARG A 260 -4.98 -28.94 -12.44
C ARG A 260 -5.97 -28.85 -13.60
N HIS A 261 -5.85 -27.82 -14.42
CA HIS A 261 -6.72 -27.57 -15.57
C HIS A 261 -6.00 -27.67 -16.92
N PHE A 262 -4.95 -28.51 -16.98
CA PHE A 262 -4.05 -28.58 -18.12
C PHE A 262 -4.75 -28.82 -19.45
N SER A 263 -5.76 -29.70 -19.50
CA SER A 263 -6.56 -29.97 -20.68
C SER A 263 -7.36 -28.74 -21.17
N ARG A 264 -7.80 -27.88 -20.24
CA ARG A 264 -8.44 -26.60 -20.61
C ARG A 264 -7.41 -25.58 -21.09
N PHE A 265 -6.26 -25.53 -20.43
CA PHE A 265 -5.15 -24.65 -20.82
C PHE A 265 -4.69 -24.93 -22.26
N LEU A 266 -4.59 -26.19 -22.67
CA LEU A 266 -4.23 -26.54 -24.05
C LEU A 266 -5.26 -26.12 -25.09
N LYS A 267 -6.55 -26.08 -24.72
CA LYS A 267 -7.64 -25.64 -25.60
C LYS A 267 -7.81 -24.13 -25.64
N ASP A 268 -7.69 -23.48 -24.52
CA ASP A 268 -7.78 -22.02 -24.33
C ASP A 268 -6.76 -21.60 -23.28
N PRO A 269 -5.58 -21.12 -23.68
CA PRO A 269 -4.55 -20.64 -22.75
C PRO A 269 -5.01 -19.49 -21.85
N LEU A 270 -6.11 -18.81 -22.23
CA LEU A 270 -6.70 -17.69 -21.48
C LEU A 270 -7.97 -18.09 -20.72
N PHE A 271 -8.22 -19.38 -20.52
CA PHE A 271 -9.40 -19.88 -19.80
C PHE A 271 -9.56 -19.30 -18.39
N PHE A 272 -8.47 -18.79 -17.83
CA PHE A 272 -8.43 -18.17 -16.49
C PHE A 272 -8.81 -16.67 -16.48
N ARG A 273 -9.07 -16.06 -17.63
CA ARG A 273 -9.38 -14.61 -17.74
C ARG A 273 -10.50 -14.11 -16.84
N ASN A 274 -11.42 -15.00 -16.46
CA ASN A 274 -12.50 -14.70 -15.52
C ASN A 274 -12.15 -14.96 -14.05
N LEU A 275 -10.92 -15.40 -13.72
CA LEU A 275 -10.47 -15.40 -12.35
C LEU A 275 -10.28 -13.95 -11.87
N VAL A 276 -10.52 -13.76 -10.60
CA VAL A 276 -10.23 -12.49 -9.95
C VAL A 276 -8.72 -12.25 -9.98
N HIS A 277 -7.96 -13.25 -9.57
CA HIS A 277 -6.49 -13.30 -9.59
C HIS A 277 -6.03 -14.74 -9.38
N PHE A 278 -4.79 -15.06 -9.77
CA PHE A 278 -4.23 -16.40 -9.63
C PHE A 278 -3.78 -16.74 -8.22
N ASP A 279 -3.21 -15.78 -7.50
CA ASP A 279 -2.76 -15.98 -6.12
C ASP A 279 -3.92 -16.09 -5.10
N GLY A 280 -5.16 -16.14 -5.56
CA GLY A 280 -6.34 -16.43 -4.76
C GLY A 280 -6.86 -17.86 -4.91
N VAL A 281 -6.13 -18.75 -5.58
CA VAL A 281 -6.55 -20.14 -5.81
C VAL A 281 -6.71 -20.88 -4.48
N SER A 282 -5.85 -20.65 -3.51
CA SER A 282 -5.95 -21.23 -2.16
C SER A 282 -7.24 -20.80 -1.45
N ASN A 283 -7.72 -19.59 -1.64
CA ASN A 283 -9.01 -19.13 -1.11
C ASN A 283 -10.18 -19.90 -1.72
N VAL A 284 -10.18 -20.03 -3.06
CA VAL A 284 -11.24 -20.74 -3.78
C VAL A 284 -11.28 -22.23 -3.40
N LEU A 285 -10.11 -22.87 -3.32
CA LEU A 285 -10.01 -24.31 -3.08
C LEU A 285 -10.19 -24.71 -1.61
N PHE A 286 -9.76 -23.87 -0.67
CA PHE A 286 -9.67 -24.24 0.73
C PHE A 286 -10.48 -23.33 1.65
N SER A 287 -11.26 -22.40 1.10
CA SER A 287 -12.07 -21.43 1.87
C SER A 287 -11.23 -20.68 2.91
N GLN A 288 -9.98 -20.37 2.56
CA GLN A 288 -9.07 -19.59 3.39
C GLN A 288 -8.86 -18.21 2.77
N PRO A 289 -8.57 -17.17 3.58
CA PRO A 289 -8.25 -15.87 3.02
C PRO A 289 -7.02 -15.99 2.12
N PRO A 290 -7.02 -15.32 0.95
CA PRO A 290 -5.88 -15.31 0.06
C PRO A 290 -4.68 -14.70 0.79
N MET A 291 -3.49 -15.20 0.49
CA MET A 291 -2.26 -14.55 0.93
C MET A 291 -1.86 -13.51 -0.10
N ASP A 292 -1.56 -12.27 0.33
CA ASP A 292 -1.06 -11.25 -0.58
C ASP A 292 0.35 -11.61 -1.07
N THR A 293 0.55 -11.55 -2.37
CA THR A 293 1.88 -11.52 -2.96
C THR A 293 2.40 -10.08 -3.04
N LEU A 294 3.70 -9.90 -3.09
CA LEU A 294 4.28 -8.55 -3.11
C LEU A 294 3.98 -7.78 -4.40
N HIS A 295 3.88 -8.46 -5.55
CA HIS A 295 3.46 -7.77 -6.77
C HIS A 295 2.01 -7.24 -6.68
N ARG A 296 1.11 -7.93 -5.97
CA ARG A 296 -0.22 -7.42 -5.67
C ARG A 296 -0.17 -6.26 -4.68
N ALA A 297 0.63 -6.36 -3.62
CA ALA A 297 0.79 -5.27 -2.66
C ALA A 297 1.29 -3.99 -3.35
N ILE A 298 2.21 -4.10 -4.32
CA ILE A 298 2.68 -2.99 -5.15
C ILE A 298 1.52 -2.34 -5.91
N LEU A 299 0.60 -3.14 -6.45
CA LEU A 299 -0.52 -2.63 -7.25
C LEU A 299 -1.65 -2.05 -6.39
N TYR A 300 -1.95 -2.64 -5.23
CA TYR A 300 -3.26 -2.45 -4.60
C TYR A 300 -3.23 -2.04 -3.13
N THR A 301 -2.11 -2.20 -2.46
CA THR A 301 -2.02 -1.89 -1.03
C THR A 301 -0.78 -1.04 -0.71
N PRO A 302 -0.65 0.16 -1.31
CA PRO A 302 0.56 0.97 -1.20
C PRO A 302 0.94 1.31 0.25
N MET A 303 -0.03 1.45 1.15
CA MET A 303 0.21 1.70 2.58
C MET A 303 0.87 0.51 3.29
N HIS A 304 0.52 -0.73 2.92
CA HIS A 304 1.18 -1.92 3.48
C HIS A 304 2.58 -2.09 2.89
N LEU A 305 2.75 -1.75 1.61
CA LEU A 305 4.06 -1.73 0.97
C LEU A 305 4.98 -0.69 1.63
N GLU A 306 4.44 0.50 1.94
CA GLU A 306 5.17 1.54 2.67
C GLU A 306 5.60 1.06 4.05
N ALA A 307 4.68 0.45 4.81
CA ALA A 307 4.99 -0.12 6.11
C ALA A 307 6.10 -1.17 6.03
N LEU A 308 6.04 -2.06 5.03
CA LEU A 308 7.07 -3.06 4.80
C LEU A 308 8.42 -2.43 4.40
N THR A 309 8.39 -1.35 3.63
CA THR A 309 9.58 -0.56 3.27
C THR A 309 10.25 0.00 4.53
N PHE A 310 9.50 0.62 5.41
CA PHE A 310 10.03 1.14 6.68
C PHE A 310 10.50 0.03 7.63
N LEU A 311 9.82 -1.13 7.66
CA LEU A 311 10.29 -2.30 8.41
C LEU A 311 11.67 -2.78 7.90
N MET A 312 11.84 -2.93 6.60
CA MET A 312 13.12 -3.35 6.01
C MET A 312 14.22 -2.32 6.26
N LEU A 313 13.91 -1.03 6.14
CA LEU A 313 14.83 0.05 6.50
C LEU A 313 15.24 -0.03 7.97
N SER A 314 14.29 -0.25 8.87
CA SER A 314 14.53 -0.42 10.30
C SER A 314 15.50 -1.58 10.58
N LEU A 315 15.29 -2.74 9.96
CA LEU A 315 16.18 -3.89 10.11
C LEU A 315 17.60 -3.61 9.57
N MET A 316 17.72 -2.88 8.45
CA MET A 316 19.01 -2.46 7.91
C MET A 316 19.77 -1.53 8.86
N LEU A 317 19.08 -0.58 9.47
CA LEU A 317 19.65 0.38 10.44
C LEU A 317 20.03 -0.31 11.75
N ALA A 318 19.16 -1.18 12.26
CA ALA A 318 19.39 -1.94 13.49
C ALA A 318 20.61 -2.87 13.36
N ARG A 319 20.80 -3.55 12.23
CA ARG A 319 21.97 -4.38 11.95
C ARG A 319 23.29 -3.59 12.03
N ARG A 320 23.24 -2.28 11.88
CA ARG A 320 24.37 -1.35 12.04
C ARG A 320 24.45 -0.71 13.41
N ASN A 321 23.73 -1.24 14.38
CA ASN A 321 23.62 -0.69 15.75
C ASN A 321 23.08 0.75 15.79
N ARG A 322 22.29 1.16 14.76
CA ARG A 322 21.63 2.48 14.69
C ARG A 322 20.19 2.36 15.20
N PHE A 323 20.03 2.11 16.51
CA PHE A 323 18.73 1.75 17.10
C PHE A 323 17.73 2.89 17.10
N ALA A 324 18.14 4.14 17.37
CA ALA A 324 17.23 5.27 17.38
C ALA A 324 16.57 5.51 15.99
N PRO A 325 17.32 5.66 14.88
CA PRO A 325 16.69 5.77 13.57
C PRO A 325 15.98 4.48 13.12
N ALA A 326 16.41 3.29 13.57
CA ALA A 326 15.70 2.05 13.32
C ALA A 326 14.31 2.07 13.96
N SER A 327 14.22 2.50 15.22
CA SER A 327 12.97 2.63 15.96
C SER A 327 12.04 3.70 15.36
N ALA A 328 12.60 4.81 14.89
CA ALA A 328 11.83 5.84 14.17
C ALA A 328 11.26 5.30 12.85
N ALA A 329 12.05 4.55 12.05
CA ALA A 329 11.55 3.88 10.85
C ALA A 329 10.44 2.88 11.20
N MET A 330 10.57 2.16 12.34
CA MET A 330 9.52 1.25 12.79
C MET A 330 8.24 1.98 13.19
N ALA A 331 8.35 3.17 13.79
CA ALA A 331 7.19 4.02 14.08
C ALA A 331 6.44 4.39 12.78
N PHE A 332 7.14 4.79 11.72
CA PHE A 332 6.51 5.04 10.42
C PHE A 332 5.90 3.78 9.82
N SER A 333 6.55 2.63 9.96
CA SER A 333 5.95 1.33 9.57
C SER A 333 4.60 1.10 10.28
N PHE A 334 4.53 1.35 11.59
CA PHE A 334 3.31 1.18 12.37
C PHE A 334 2.21 2.18 11.98
N LEU A 335 2.56 3.44 11.75
CA LEU A 335 1.61 4.48 11.36
C LEU A 335 1.09 4.27 9.93
N SER A 336 1.86 3.60 9.07
CA SER A 336 1.43 3.22 7.71
C SER A 336 0.58 1.94 7.69
N SER A 337 0.85 0.99 8.61
CA SER A 337 0.06 -0.24 8.78
C SER A 337 0.26 -0.82 10.18
N PHE A 338 -0.77 -0.80 10.99
CA PHE A 338 -0.73 -1.35 12.37
C PHE A 338 -0.31 -2.82 12.40
N PHE A 339 -0.72 -3.60 11.40
CA PHE A 339 -0.39 -5.02 11.30
C PHE A 339 1.11 -5.25 11.06
N ILE A 340 1.63 -4.63 10.00
CA ILE A 340 3.03 -4.79 9.60
C ILE A 340 3.95 -4.15 10.63
N GLY A 341 3.67 -2.93 11.04
CA GLY A 341 4.50 -2.23 12.02
C GLY A 341 4.41 -2.83 13.42
N GLY A 342 3.24 -3.34 13.85
CA GLY A 342 3.10 -4.06 15.12
C GLY A 342 3.95 -5.32 15.16
N ALA A 343 3.86 -6.18 14.12
CA ALA A 343 4.75 -7.33 13.98
C ALA A 343 6.23 -6.89 13.84
N GLY A 344 6.48 -5.76 13.18
CA GLY A 344 7.80 -5.18 13.04
C GLY A 344 8.43 -4.77 14.38
N PHE A 345 7.67 -4.17 15.30
CA PHE A 345 8.15 -3.89 16.65
C PHE A 345 8.55 -5.16 17.40
N LEU A 346 7.79 -6.25 17.25
CA LEU A 346 8.15 -7.55 17.83
C LEU A 346 9.44 -8.10 17.20
N ILE A 347 9.59 -8.04 15.86
CA ILE A 347 10.78 -8.49 15.15
C ILE A 347 12.02 -7.71 15.58
N LEU A 348 11.92 -6.40 15.68
CA LEU A 348 13.02 -5.55 16.17
C LEU A 348 13.34 -5.83 17.64
N GLY A 349 12.32 -6.05 18.46
CA GLY A 349 12.46 -6.46 19.87
C GLY A 349 13.18 -7.81 20.01
N ILE A 350 12.83 -8.81 19.21
CA ILE A 350 13.54 -10.10 19.14
C ILE A 350 15.01 -9.88 18.81
N TYR A 351 15.31 -9.07 17.80
CA TYR A 351 16.69 -8.81 17.43
C TYR A 351 17.47 -8.14 18.57
N LEU A 352 16.90 -7.14 19.24
CA LEU A 352 17.52 -6.48 20.40
C LEU A 352 17.71 -7.45 21.58
N LEU A 353 16.74 -8.36 21.81
CA LEU A 353 16.86 -9.38 22.85
C LEU A 353 18.05 -10.32 22.56
N PHE A 354 18.17 -10.80 21.32
CA PHE A 354 19.31 -11.63 20.93
C PHE A 354 20.64 -10.91 21.06
N LEU A 355 20.72 -9.62 20.74
CA LEU A 355 21.91 -8.80 20.96
C LEU A 355 22.24 -8.66 22.45
N LEU A 356 21.24 -8.46 23.29
CA LEU A 356 21.41 -8.37 24.75
C LEU A 356 21.93 -9.70 25.33
N LEU A 357 21.29 -10.81 24.97
CA LEU A 357 21.67 -12.15 25.41
C LEU A 357 23.10 -12.56 24.94
N SER A 358 23.53 -12.02 23.81
CA SER A 358 24.90 -12.23 23.29
C SER A 358 25.93 -11.25 23.84
N GLY A 359 25.56 -10.36 24.75
CA GLY A 359 26.45 -9.33 25.30
C GLY A 359 26.87 -8.23 24.32
N ARG A 360 26.22 -8.15 23.14
CA ARG A 360 26.58 -7.22 22.06
C ARG A 360 25.78 -5.91 22.05
N ALA A 361 24.71 -5.83 22.82
CA ALA A 361 23.92 -4.61 22.95
C ALA A 361 23.93 -4.07 24.37
N SER A 362 23.99 -2.74 24.51
CA SER A 362 23.69 -2.07 25.78
C SER A 362 22.15 -2.00 25.94
N ARG A 363 21.70 -1.89 27.20
CA ARG A 363 20.28 -1.66 27.52
C ARG A 363 19.73 -0.38 26.87
N SER A 364 20.59 0.56 26.48
CA SER A 364 20.22 1.81 25.81
C SER A 364 19.53 1.62 24.44
N GLY A 365 19.70 0.46 23.76
CA GLY A 365 19.00 0.17 22.51
C GLY A 365 17.48 -0.01 22.66
N TRP A 366 17.01 -0.38 23.86
CA TRP A 366 15.59 -0.57 24.14
C TRP A 366 14.82 0.74 24.33
N ILE A 367 15.50 1.78 24.83
CA ILE A 367 14.86 3.09 25.09
C ILE A 367 14.22 3.66 23.81
N PRO A 368 14.94 3.78 22.66
CA PRO A 368 14.34 4.26 21.44
C PRO A 368 13.18 3.39 20.95
N LEU A 369 13.27 2.06 21.08
CA LEU A 369 12.22 1.14 20.64
C LEU A 369 10.94 1.35 21.44
N VAL A 370 11.03 1.32 22.75
CA VAL A 370 9.88 1.50 23.65
C VAL A 370 9.28 2.90 23.48
N SER A 371 10.12 3.94 23.44
CA SER A 371 9.65 5.31 23.24
C SER A 371 8.92 5.47 21.91
N SER A 372 9.46 4.92 20.82
CA SER A 372 8.81 4.96 19.51
C SER A 372 7.48 4.21 19.49
N ALA A 373 7.39 3.05 20.15
CA ALA A 373 6.14 2.30 20.25
C ALA A 373 5.07 3.08 21.04
N VAL A 374 5.46 3.63 22.21
CA VAL A 374 4.54 4.44 23.05
C VAL A 374 4.07 5.70 22.32
N LEU A 375 4.99 6.43 21.67
CA LEU A 375 4.63 7.64 20.90
C LEU A 375 3.73 7.30 19.71
N SER A 376 3.97 6.20 19.02
CA SER A 376 3.12 5.75 17.91
C SER A 376 1.71 5.39 18.40
N LEU A 377 1.59 4.68 19.52
CA LEU A 377 0.29 4.34 20.11
C LEU A 377 -0.44 5.60 20.60
N ALA A 378 0.28 6.53 21.25
CA ALA A 378 -0.29 7.81 21.68
C ALA A 378 -0.80 8.62 20.48
N PHE A 379 -0.01 8.70 19.40
CA PHE A 379 -0.41 9.38 18.16
C PHE A 379 -1.67 8.77 17.57
N VAL A 380 -1.73 7.44 17.42
CA VAL A 380 -2.88 6.72 16.89
C VAL A 380 -4.14 6.96 17.72
N LYS A 381 -4.01 7.00 19.05
CA LYS A 381 -5.13 7.29 19.97
C LYS A 381 -5.61 8.73 19.83
N VAL A 382 -4.70 9.71 19.84
CA VAL A 382 -5.04 11.14 19.74
C VAL A 382 -5.68 11.47 18.40
N THR A 383 -5.18 10.89 17.33
CA THR A 383 -5.69 11.11 15.97
C THR A 383 -6.93 10.28 15.62
N ALA A 384 -7.39 9.43 16.53
CA ALA A 384 -8.52 8.52 16.33
C ALA A 384 -8.37 7.60 15.08
N MET A 385 -7.14 7.23 14.72
CA MET A 385 -6.89 6.29 13.61
C MET A 385 -7.43 4.89 13.92
N LEU A 386 -7.52 4.50 15.19
CA LEU A 386 -8.24 3.31 15.66
C LEU A 386 -9.60 3.72 16.21
N GLY A 387 -10.64 3.03 15.76
CA GLY A 387 -11.99 3.21 16.29
C GLY A 387 -12.19 2.48 17.62
N SER A 388 -13.38 2.65 18.16
CA SER A 388 -13.81 2.05 19.43
C SER A 388 -14.31 0.62 19.31
N VAL A 389 -14.35 0.04 18.10
CA VAL A 389 -14.81 -1.36 17.93
C VAL A 389 -13.83 -2.29 18.62
N PRO A 390 -14.27 -3.02 19.66
CA PRO A 390 -13.38 -3.88 20.42
C PRO A 390 -12.85 -5.01 19.53
N SER A 391 -11.52 -5.10 19.44
CA SER A 391 -10.87 -6.21 18.75
C SER A 391 -10.72 -7.39 19.70
N ARG A 392 -11.22 -8.56 19.29
CA ARG A 392 -11.03 -9.82 20.02
C ARG A 392 -9.92 -10.61 19.37
N ILE A 393 -8.92 -10.97 20.15
CA ILE A 393 -7.86 -11.89 19.70
C ILE A 393 -8.20 -13.28 20.21
N SER A 394 -8.29 -14.25 19.32
CA SER A 394 -8.56 -15.65 19.65
C SER A 394 -7.52 -16.57 19.00
N PRO A 395 -7.06 -17.62 19.71
CA PRO A 395 -6.27 -18.66 19.11
C PRO A 395 -7.14 -19.50 18.16
N VAL A 396 -6.56 -19.90 17.04
CA VAL A 396 -7.20 -20.77 16.05
C VAL A 396 -6.24 -21.91 15.72
N LEU A 397 -6.75 -23.12 15.68
CA LEU A 397 -5.99 -24.29 15.24
C LEU A 397 -6.49 -24.71 13.86
N PRO A 398 -5.82 -24.27 12.78
CA PRO A 398 -6.19 -24.72 11.44
C PRO A 398 -5.88 -26.21 11.29
N PRO A 399 -6.68 -26.99 10.55
CA PRO A 399 -6.32 -28.35 10.20
C PRO A 399 -4.96 -28.41 9.54
N LEU A 400 -4.08 -29.30 9.99
CA LEU A 400 -2.69 -29.41 9.49
C LEU A 400 -2.63 -29.62 7.97
N SER A 401 -3.57 -30.39 7.41
CA SER A 401 -3.66 -30.57 5.97
C SER A 401 -3.89 -29.26 5.22
N LYS A 402 -4.78 -28.40 5.72
CA LYS A 402 -5.03 -27.07 5.13
C LYS A 402 -3.80 -26.18 5.22
N LEU A 403 -3.14 -26.17 6.39
CA LEU A 403 -1.91 -25.39 6.59
C LEU A 403 -0.81 -25.82 5.61
N PHE A 404 -0.63 -27.13 5.41
CA PHE A 404 0.32 -27.66 4.45
C PHE A 404 0.05 -27.17 3.02
N TRP A 405 -1.22 -27.22 2.57
CA TRP A 405 -1.59 -26.75 1.26
C TRP A 405 -1.42 -25.23 1.09
N ILE A 406 -1.82 -24.44 2.10
CA ILE A 406 -1.66 -22.99 2.06
C ILE A 406 -0.18 -22.60 1.97
N ILE A 407 0.66 -23.16 2.83
CA ILE A 407 2.11 -22.91 2.80
C ILE A 407 2.71 -23.42 1.48
N GLY A 408 2.32 -24.61 1.04
CA GLY A 408 2.83 -25.22 -0.20
C GLY A 408 2.50 -24.41 -1.45
N LEU A 409 1.28 -23.90 -1.57
CA LEU A 409 0.85 -23.11 -2.73
C LEU A 409 1.37 -21.67 -2.69
N ASN A 410 1.35 -21.04 -1.52
CA ASN A 410 1.76 -19.63 -1.44
C ASN A 410 3.28 -19.43 -1.35
N PHE A 411 4.01 -20.38 -0.79
CA PHE A 411 5.45 -20.24 -0.61
C PHE A 411 6.27 -21.38 -1.25
N GLY A 412 5.62 -22.48 -1.57
CA GLY A 412 6.22 -23.59 -2.32
C GLY A 412 7.59 -24.03 -1.80
N LEU A 413 8.49 -24.25 -2.73
CA LEU A 413 9.86 -24.64 -2.45
C LEU A 413 10.67 -23.56 -1.70
N VAL A 414 10.27 -22.29 -1.81
CA VAL A 414 10.90 -21.15 -1.12
C VAL A 414 10.92 -21.37 0.38
N PHE A 415 9.81 -21.91 0.96
CA PHE A 415 9.72 -22.17 2.39
C PHE A 415 10.77 -23.18 2.88
N ILE A 416 10.88 -24.32 2.21
CA ILE A 416 11.83 -25.40 2.58
C ILE A 416 13.28 -24.91 2.43
N LEU A 417 13.58 -24.26 1.31
CA LEU A 417 14.93 -23.78 1.02
C LEU A 417 15.35 -22.61 1.93
N ALA A 418 14.41 -21.78 2.35
CA ALA A 418 14.66 -20.73 3.33
C ALA A 418 15.07 -21.31 4.69
N LEU A 419 14.35 -22.33 5.17
CA LEU A 419 14.70 -23.01 6.43
C LEU A 419 16.13 -23.61 6.34
N ALA A 420 16.44 -24.30 5.24
CA ALA A 420 17.78 -24.82 5.00
C ALA A 420 18.83 -23.70 4.98
N GLY A 421 18.53 -22.57 4.33
CA GLY A 421 19.39 -21.41 4.29
C GLY A 421 19.67 -20.80 5.68
N TYR A 422 18.65 -20.69 6.54
CA TYR A 422 18.83 -20.24 7.92
C TYR A 422 19.74 -21.19 8.74
N VAL A 423 19.53 -22.51 8.61
CA VAL A 423 20.37 -23.50 9.30
C VAL A 423 21.83 -23.39 8.84
N ILE A 424 22.07 -23.28 7.54
CA ILE A 424 23.42 -23.10 6.96
C ILE A 424 24.03 -21.79 7.42
N GLY A 425 23.28 -20.70 7.36
CA GLY A 425 23.72 -19.37 7.81
C GLY A 425 24.11 -19.36 9.28
N TRP A 426 23.28 -19.96 10.14
CA TRP A 426 23.54 -20.06 11.57
C TRP A 426 24.80 -20.87 11.88
N ARG A 427 24.96 -22.03 11.25
CA ARG A 427 26.14 -22.89 11.48
C ARG A 427 27.45 -22.22 11.08
N LYS A 428 27.46 -21.42 10.01
CA LYS A 428 28.70 -20.82 9.49
C LYS A 428 29.08 -19.50 10.15
N ASP A 429 28.13 -18.61 10.39
CA ASP A 429 28.47 -17.25 10.87
C ASP A 429 28.13 -17.05 12.34
N ARG A 430 27.29 -17.87 12.94
CA ARG A 430 26.69 -17.66 14.28
C ARG A 430 26.24 -16.20 14.48
N GLU A 431 25.76 -15.59 13.39
CA GLU A 431 25.37 -14.19 13.38
C GLU A 431 24.03 -14.04 14.09
N VAL A 432 23.98 -13.19 15.11
CA VAL A 432 22.80 -12.89 15.90
C VAL A 432 21.62 -12.45 15.02
N PHE A 433 21.92 -11.70 13.96
CA PHE A 433 20.89 -11.25 13.00
C PHE A 433 20.20 -12.40 12.28
N THR A 434 20.95 -13.42 11.86
CA THR A 434 20.40 -14.63 11.21
C THR A 434 19.44 -15.39 12.14
N ALA A 435 19.84 -15.57 13.41
CA ALA A 435 19.00 -16.21 14.41
C ALA A 435 17.72 -15.40 14.67
N ALA A 436 17.84 -14.08 14.81
CA ALA A 436 16.70 -13.20 15.03
C ALA A 436 15.70 -13.25 13.87
N LEU A 437 16.17 -13.23 12.61
CA LEU A 437 15.30 -13.38 11.44
C LEU A 437 14.62 -14.75 11.41
N PHE A 438 15.32 -15.82 11.78
CA PHE A 438 14.73 -17.16 11.85
C PHE A 438 13.61 -17.24 12.91
N VAL A 439 13.86 -16.74 14.12
CA VAL A 439 12.83 -16.70 15.18
C VAL A 439 11.66 -15.80 14.76
N SER A 440 11.96 -14.68 14.07
CA SER A 440 10.94 -13.80 13.51
C SER A 440 10.09 -14.49 12.45
N LEU A 441 10.70 -15.35 11.62
CA LEU A 441 9.97 -16.18 10.65
C LEU A 441 8.98 -17.11 11.37
N VAL A 442 9.45 -17.84 12.39
CA VAL A 442 8.60 -18.73 13.19
C VAL A 442 7.45 -17.96 13.84
N LEU A 443 7.76 -16.83 14.49
CA LEU A 443 6.74 -15.97 15.09
C LEU A 443 5.72 -15.50 14.06
N THR A 444 6.17 -15.05 12.89
CA THR A 444 5.26 -14.56 11.85
C THR A 444 4.36 -15.66 11.31
N VAL A 445 4.86 -16.91 11.19
CA VAL A 445 4.05 -18.10 10.87
C VAL A 445 2.98 -18.31 11.95
N VAL A 446 3.37 -18.27 13.22
CA VAL A 446 2.43 -18.41 14.34
C VAL A 446 1.37 -17.31 14.31
N LEU A 447 1.76 -16.06 14.18
CA LEU A 447 0.83 -14.93 14.08
C LEU A 447 -0.12 -15.07 12.88
N SER A 448 0.39 -15.52 11.73
CA SER A 448 -0.41 -15.63 10.50
C SER A 448 -1.49 -16.72 10.57
N PHE A 449 -1.17 -17.87 11.16
CA PHE A 449 -2.01 -19.06 11.02
C PHE A 449 -2.70 -19.49 12.31
N PHE A 450 -2.20 -19.07 13.47
CA PHE A 450 -2.71 -19.51 14.77
C PHE A 450 -3.39 -18.41 15.58
N LEU A 451 -3.43 -17.17 15.06
CA LEU A 451 -4.16 -16.06 15.66
C LEU A 451 -5.21 -15.50 14.71
N ARG A 452 -6.38 -15.21 15.26
CA ARG A 452 -7.45 -14.49 14.58
C ARG A 452 -7.76 -13.21 15.34
N ILE A 453 -7.84 -12.09 14.61
CA ILE A 453 -8.21 -10.78 15.17
C ILE A 453 -9.56 -10.40 14.58
N GLU A 454 -10.61 -10.38 15.39
CA GLU A 454 -11.93 -9.94 14.95
C GLU A 454 -12.16 -8.47 15.31
N PRO A 455 -12.90 -7.71 14.47
CA PRO A 455 -13.64 -8.14 13.27
C PRO A 455 -12.78 -8.29 12.01
N LEU A 456 -11.46 -8.12 12.11
CA LEU A 456 -10.51 -8.10 10.99
C LEU A 456 -10.05 -9.49 10.52
N GLY A 457 -10.74 -10.55 10.93
CA GLY A 457 -10.37 -11.96 10.86
C GLY A 457 -9.50 -12.43 9.70
N SER A 458 -9.85 -12.07 8.46
CA SER A 458 -9.09 -12.46 7.26
C SER A 458 -7.96 -11.51 6.89
N GLU A 459 -7.97 -10.27 7.38
CA GLU A 459 -6.99 -9.24 7.01
C GLU A 459 -5.62 -9.50 7.63
N PHE A 460 -5.57 -10.07 8.84
CA PHE A 460 -4.32 -10.27 9.56
C PHE A 460 -3.39 -11.27 8.88
N PRO A 461 -3.81 -12.51 8.55
CA PRO A 461 -3.01 -13.46 7.79
C PRO A 461 -2.55 -12.89 6.45
N LEU A 462 -3.46 -12.19 5.75
CA LEU A 462 -3.20 -11.55 4.48
C LEU A 462 -2.02 -10.58 4.55
N LYS A 463 -1.94 -9.74 5.59
CA LYS A 463 -0.87 -8.75 5.75
C LYS A 463 0.43 -9.36 6.29
N MET A 464 0.34 -10.36 7.15
CA MET A 464 1.50 -11.08 7.64
C MET A 464 2.24 -11.84 6.54
N SER A 465 1.54 -12.27 5.48
CA SER A 465 2.17 -12.94 4.34
C SER A 465 3.24 -12.08 3.66
N LEU A 466 3.10 -10.75 3.67
CA LEU A 466 4.09 -9.84 3.11
C LEU A 466 5.41 -9.89 3.90
N ILE A 467 5.33 -9.94 5.22
CA ILE A 467 6.51 -10.11 6.09
C ILE A 467 7.13 -11.49 5.89
N LEU A 468 6.29 -12.54 5.83
CA LEU A 468 6.75 -13.92 5.60
C LEU A 468 7.58 -14.01 4.32
N GLN A 469 7.16 -13.41 3.22
CA GLN A 469 7.88 -13.42 1.95
C GLN A 469 9.28 -12.80 2.10
N VAL A 470 9.39 -11.64 2.76
CA VAL A 470 10.69 -10.99 3.02
C VAL A 470 11.59 -11.89 3.86
N LEU A 471 11.06 -12.49 4.93
CA LEU A 471 11.83 -13.35 5.83
C LEU A 471 12.26 -14.64 5.11
N LEU A 472 11.38 -15.26 4.33
CA LEU A 472 11.69 -16.47 3.55
C LEU A 472 12.79 -16.20 2.52
N VAL A 473 12.68 -15.13 1.74
CA VAL A 473 13.71 -14.80 0.75
C VAL A 473 15.01 -14.36 1.41
N SER A 474 14.95 -13.79 2.62
CA SER A 474 16.16 -13.56 3.45
C SER A 474 16.85 -14.88 3.82
N GLY A 475 16.10 -15.94 4.11
CA GLY A 475 16.65 -17.29 4.31
C GLY A 475 17.39 -17.81 3.06
N LEU A 476 16.81 -17.61 1.87
CA LEU A 476 17.49 -17.98 0.61
C LEU A 476 18.81 -17.23 0.41
N ALA A 477 18.93 -15.99 0.89
CA ALA A 477 20.18 -15.23 0.80
C ALA A 477 21.36 -15.96 1.47
N PHE A 478 21.11 -16.65 2.58
CA PHE A 478 22.14 -17.45 3.26
C PHE A 478 22.50 -18.73 2.51
N LEU A 479 21.54 -19.33 1.76
CA LEU A 479 21.82 -20.45 0.85
C LEU A 479 22.74 -20.03 -0.29
N GLY A 480 22.73 -18.77 -0.67
CA GLY A 480 23.53 -18.17 -1.74
C GLY A 480 25.04 -18.34 -1.60
N ARG A 481 25.53 -18.82 -0.45
CA ARG A 481 26.95 -19.21 -0.24
C ARG A 481 27.35 -20.44 -1.06
N HIS A 482 26.42 -21.30 -1.42
CA HIS A 482 26.58 -22.45 -2.30
C HIS A 482 26.05 -22.08 -3.69
N ARG A 483 26.91 -21.48 -4.54
CA ARG A 483 26.51 -20.85 -5.82
C ARG A 483 25.71 -21.77 -6.74
N SER A 484 26.14 -23.01 -6.93
CA SER A 484 25.45 -23.96 -7.81
C SER A 484 24.09 -24.36 -7.27
N LEU A 485 23.99 -24.66 -5.97
CA LEU A 485 22.73 -25.01 -5.31
C LEU A 485 21.77 -23.84 -5.34
N PHE A 486 22.25 -22.63 -5.03
CA PHE A 486 21.44 -21.41 -5.09
C PHE A 486 20.94 -21.12 -6.51
N GLY A 487 21.81 -21.26 -7.52
CA GLY A 487 21.43 -21.03 -8.92
C GLY A 487 20.35 -22.01 -9.39
N ALA A 488 20.49 -23.30 -9.09
CA ALA A 488 19.50 -24.31 -9.42
C ALA A 488 18.18 -24.07 -8.67
N ALA A 489 18.24 -23.78 -7.36
CA ALA A 489 17.08 -23.47 -6.56
C ALA A 489 16.34 -22.22 -7.07
N ALA A 490 17.07 -21.15 -7.38
CA ALA A 490 16.50 -19.92 -7.91
C ALA A 490 15.80 -20.14 -9.25
N LEU A 491 16.41 -20.93 -10.16
CA LEU A 491 15.80 -21.27 -11.44
C LEU A 491 14.46 -22.02 -11.24
N VAL A 492 14.45 -23.03 -10.38
CA VAL A 492 13.24 -23.81 -10.09
C VAL A 492 12.14 -22.91 -9.49
N ILE A 493 12.50 -22.05 -8.52
CA ILE A 493 11.57 -21.12 -7.90
C ILE A 493 10.98 -20.16 -8.95
N ILE A 494 11.82 -19.61 -9.83
CA ILE A 494 11.37 -18.66 -10.87
C ILE A 494 10.43 -19.36 -11.84
N VAL A 495 10.77 -20.53 -12.34
CA VAL A 495 9.93 -21.30 -13.27
C VAL A 495 8.60 -21.69 -12.63
N ALA A 496 8.59 -22.05 -11.35
CA ALA A 496 7.38 -22.43 -10.64
C ALA A 496 6.48 -21.22 -10.27
N GLY A 497 7.06 -20.08 -9.93
CA GLY A 497 6.32 -18.91 -9.43
C GLY A 497 5.91 -17.92 -10.52
N LEU A 498 6.69 -17.79 -11.59
CA LEU A 498 6.41 -16.83 -12.67
C LEU A 498 5.01 -16.97 -13.28
N PRO A 499 4.41 -18.17 -13.45
CA PRO A 499 3.04 -18.31 -13.94
C PRO A 499 2.01 -17.60 -13.06
N THR A 500 2.18 -17.55 -11.74
CA THR A 500 1.29 -16.81 -10.84
C THR A 500 1.32 -15.32 -11.15
N PHE A 501 2.51 -14.74 -11.22
CA PHE A 501 2.68 -13.32 -11.54
C PHE A 501 2.13 -12.96 -12.92
N LEU A 502 2.47 -13.71 -13.96
CA LEU A 502 2.00 -13.44 -15.33
C LEU A 502 0.47 -13.56 -15.44
N GLY A 503 -0.11 -14.55 -14.77
CA GLY A 503 -1.54 -14.72 -14.71
C GLY A 503 -2.24 -13.56 -13.99
N ASP A 504 -1.70 -13.10 -12.87
CA ASP A 504 -2.25 -11.98 -12.11
C ASP A 504 -2.19 -10.66 -12.89
N ILE A 505 -1.06 -10.37 -13.55
CA ILE A 505 -0.93 -9.19 -14.43
C ILE A 505 -1.91 -9.27 -15.59
N TYR A 506 -2.07 -10.43 -16.19
CA TYR A 506 -3.06 -10.61 -17.26
C TYR A 506 -4.48 -10.40 -16.73
N CYS A 507 -4.86 -11.03 -15.62
CA CYS A 507 -6.16 -10.83 -15.00
C CYS A 507 -6.39 -9.35 -14.64
N ALA A 508 -5.37 -8.65 -14.15
CA ALA A 508 -5.47 -7.26 -13.74
C ALA A 508 -5.70 -6.28 -14.92
N GLN A 509 -5.29 -6.62 -16.14
CA GLN A 509 -5.44 -5.77 -17.31
C GLN A 509 -6.68 -6.06 -18.18
N ASP A 510 -7.28 -7.24 -18.04
CA ASP A 510 -8.39 -7.68 -18.92
C ASP A 510 -9.71 -7.00 -18.54
N ILE A 511 -10.07 -5.93 -19.25
CA ILE A 511 -11.32 -5.19 -19.05
C ILE A 511 -12.57 -5.90 -19.57
N SER A 512 -12.43 -6.97 -20.34
CA SER A 512 -13.57 -7.75 -20.85
C SER A 512 -14.17 -8.68 -19.80
N SER A 513 -13.42 -8.96 -18.71
CA SER A 513 -13.83 -9.87 -17.64
C SER A 513 -15.14 -9.44 -16.97
N THR A 514 -15.88 -10.43 -16.48
CA THR A 514 -17.08 -10.23 -15.63
C THR A 514 -16.78 -9.51 -14.32
N HIS A 515 -15.53 -9.55 -13.87
CA HIS A 515 -15.06 -8.84 -12.66
C HIS A 515 -14.63 -7.39 -12.92
N THR A 516 -15.06 -6.77 -13.97
CA THR A 516 -14.78 -5.36 -14.29
C THR A 516 -15.95 -4.49 -13.84
N LEU A 517 -15.67 -3.52 -12.97
CA LEU A 517 -16.61 -2.45 -12.67
C LEU A 517 -16.76 -1.57 -13.92
N ARG A 518 -17.98 -1.37 -14.36
CA ARG A 518 -18.33 -0.52 -15.49
C ARG A 518 -19.15 0.66 -14.99
N VAL A 519 -18.65 1.86 -15.21
CA VAL A 519 -19.30 3.11 -14.79
C VAL A 519 -19.71 3.88 -16.04
N PRO A 520 -21.00 4.18 -16.25
CA PRO A 520 -21.45 4.99 -17.38
C PRO A 520 -20.76 6.35 -17.42
N VAL A 521 -20.44 6.83 -18.63
CA VAL A 521 -19.79 8.13 -18.84
C VAL A 521 -20.63 9.26 -18.26
N GLU A 522 -21.96 9.19 -18.36
CA GLU A 522 -22.89 10.18 -17.81
C GLU A 522 -22.82 10.25 -16.27
N GLU A 523 -22.74 9.09 -15.60
CA GLU A 523 -22.59 9.05 -14.13
C GLU A 523 -21.23 9.62 -13.72
N MET A 524 -20.17 9.30 -14.45
CA MET A 524 -18.84 9.85 -14.20
C MET A 524 -18.79 11.37 -14.42
N ASN A 525 -19.44 11.86 -15.48
CA ASN A 525 -19.52 13.29 -15.76
C ASN A 525 -20.29 14.03 -14.67
N MET A 526 -21.39 13.46 -14.16
CA MET A 526 -22.11 14.01 -13.02
C MET A 526 -21.24 14.02 -11.76
N ALA A 527 -20.54 12.93 -11.46
CA ALA A 527 -19.65 12.87 -10.30
C ALA A 527 -18.54 13.93 -10.37
N ARG A 528 -17.90 14.10 -11.53
CA ARG A 528 -16.90 15.16 -11.76
C ARG A 528 -17.47 16.56 -11.68
N TRP A 529 -18.72 16.75 -12.11
CA TRP A 529 -19.41 18.02 -11.96
C TRP A 529 -19.66 18.33 -10.48
N ILE A 530 -20.11 17.36 -9.69
CA ILE A 530 -20.30 17.49 -8.23
C ILE A 530 -18.98 17.88 -7.55
N ASP A 531 -17.88 17.19 -7.90
CA ASP A 531 -16.55 17.49 -7.33
C ASP A 531 -16.11 18.94 -7.54
N ARG A 532 -16.44 19.52 -8.69
CA ARG A 532 -16.02 20.87 -9.08
C ARG A 532 -16.96 21.99 -8.63
N ASN A 533 -18.25 21.72 -8.45
CA ASN A 533 -19.27 22.75 -8.35
C ASN A 533 -20.04 22.76 -7.03
N LEU A 534 -20.10 21.66 -6.29
CA LEU A 534 -20.73 21.65 -4.98
C LEU A 534 -19.75 22.05 -3.88
N ASP A 535 -20.31 22.54 -2.78
CA ASP A 535 -19.54 22.76 -1.55
C ASP A 535 -18.87 21.48 -1.08
N THR A 536 -17.68 21.60 -0.49
CA THR A 536 -16.90 20.46 0.02
C THR A 536 -17.61 19.70 1.14
N HIS A 537 -18.51 20.38 1.88
CA HIS A 537 -19.32 19.80 2.95
C HIS A 537 -20.67 19.26 2.45
N ALA A 538 -20.96 19.36 1.15
CA ALA A 538 -22.18 18.79 0.60
C ALA A 538 -22.24 17.29 0.84
N VAL A 539 -23.41 16.81 1.25
CA VAL A 539 -23.69 15.38 1.44
C VAL A 539 -24.60 14.94 0.31
N VAL A 540 -24.12 13.98 -0.47
CA VAL A 540 -24.80 13.51 -1.67
C VAL A 540 -25.14 12.03 -1.51
N GLN A 541 -26.41 11.67 -1.62
CA GLN A 541 -26.87 10.30 -1.46
C GLN A 541 -27.35 9.70 -2.78
N THR A 542 -26.90 8.48 -3.07
CA THR A 542 -27.51 7.55 -4.03
C THR A 542 -28.42 6.58 -3.28
N TYR A 543 -29.24 5.79 -3.97
CA TYR A 543 -29.96 4.71 -3.29
C TYR A 543 -28.97 3.64 -2.82
N PRO A 544 -28.83 3.32 -1.53
CA PRO A 544 -27.74 2.49 -1.01
C PRO A 544 -27.64 1.10 -1.66
N SER A 545 -28.77 0.40 -1.79
CA SER A 545 -28.85 -0.95 -2.37
C SER A 545 -28.91 -0.96 -3.91
N ALA A 546 -28.94 0.19 -4.58
CA ALA A 546 -28.93 0.29 -6.04
C ALA A 546 -27.53 0.04 -6.62
N ARG A 547 -26.48 0.17 -5.82
CA ARG A 547 -25.08 0.00 -6.22
C ARG A 547 -24.59 -1.38 -5.84
N GLU A 548 -23.54 -1.81 -6.53
CA GLU A 548 -22.80 -3.00 -6.14
C GLU A 548 -22.22 -2.80 -4.74
N TRP A 549 -22.23 -3.82 -3.92
CA TRP A 549 -21.87 -3.75 -2.49
C TRP A 549 -20.42 -3.30 -2.19
N PHE A 550 -19.58 -3.16 -3.22
CA PHE A 550 -18.20 -2.64 -3.10
C PHE A 550 -18.00 -1.24 -3.63
N PHE A 551 -19.04 -0.55 -4.11
CA PHE A 551 -18.84 0.68 -4.85
C PHE A 551 -19.90 1.73 -4.58
N SER A 552 -19.44 2.90 -4.19
CA SER A 552 -20.22 4.14 -4.09
C SER A 552 -19.57 5.25 -4.90
N ILE A 553 -20.24 5.72 -5.95
CA ILE A 553 -19.67 6.70 -6.91
C ILE A 553 -19.32 8.03 -6.24
N VAL A 554 -20.13 8.45 -5.24
CA VAL A 554 -20.03 9.76 -4.60
C VAL A 554 -18.71 9.94 -3.85
N PRO A 555 -18.32 9.10 -2.86
CA PRO A 555 -17.08 9.29 -2.15
C PRO A 555 -15.85 9.07 -3.05
N VAL A 556 -15.98 8.21 -4.07
CA VAL A 556 -14.88 7.82 -4.93
C VAL A 556 -14.55 8.88 -6.00
N PHE A 557 -15.55 9.35 -6.73
CA PHE A 557 -15.36 10.22 -7.88
C PHE A 557 -15.91 11.64 -7.71
N ALA A 558 -16.89 11.83 -6.84
CA ALA A 558 -17.41 13.15 -6.54
C ALA A 558 -16.80 13.78 -5.28
N GLY A 559 -16.00 13.03 -4.52
CA GLY A 559 -15.28 13.53 -3.36
C GLY A 559 -16.20 14.13 -2.28
N ARG A 560 -17.42 13.62 -2.13
CA ARG A 560 -18.41 14.10 -1.15
C ARG A 560 -18.80 12.96 -0.21
N ASP A 561 -19.32 13.33 0.96
CA ASP A 561 -19.80 12.36 1.93
C ASP A 561 -21.16 11.82 1.55
N MET A 562 -21.47 10.62 2.03
CA MET A 562 -22.79 10.01 1.98
C MET A 562 -23.36 9.83 3.39
N LEU A 563 -24.69 9.81 3.53
CA LEU A 563 -25.32 9.37 4.80
C LEU A 563 -24.92 7.91 5.08
N VAL A 564 -25.03 7.07 4.04
CA VAL A 564 -24.58 5.68 4.05
C VAL A 564 -24.18 5.25 2.64
N GLY A 565 -22.97 4.76 2.49
CA GLY A 565 -22.41 4.26 1.24
C GLY A 565 -22.54 2.75 1.11
N ASP A 566 -21.53 2.09 0.49
CA ASP A 566 -21.49 0.63 0.42
C ASP A 566 -21.08 -0.01 1.76
N SER A 567 -21.57 -1.23 2.00
CA SER A 567 -21.42 -1.93 3.29
C SER A 567 -19.97 -2.31 3.58
N MET A 568 -19.22 -2.70 2.54
CA MET A 568 -17.86 -3.18 2.72
C MET A 568 -16.95 -2.06 3.24
N HIS A 569 -17.01 -0.88 2.63
CA HIS A 569 -16.13 0.22 3.01
C HIS A 569 -16.62 0.94 4.27
N GLY A 570 -17.93 1.06 4.47
CA GLY A 570 -18.49 1.61 5.72
C GLY A 570 -18.00 0.84 6.93
N VAL A 571 -18.11 -0.48 6.90
CA VAL A 571 -17.66 -1.38 7.99
C VAL A 571 -16.12 -1.47 8.06
N ALA A 572 -15.41 -1.42 6.93
CA ALA A 572 -13.95 -1.42 6.92
C ALA A 572 -13.33 -0.23 7.67
N PHE A 573 -14.06 0.89 7.79
CA PHE A 573 -13.68 2.04 8.61
C PHE A 573 -14.24 1.99 10.03
N GLN A 574 -14.52 0.78 10.53
CA GLN A 574 -14.88 0.48 11.90
C GLN A 574 -16.25 1.01 12.35
N VAL A 575 -17.17 1.21 11.43
CA VAL A 575 -18.58 1.36 11.77
C VAL A 575 -19.14 -0.02 12.15
N SER A 576 -19.90 -0.12 13.24
CA SER A 576 -20.53 -1.39 13.59
C SER A 576 -21.52 -1.82 12.50
N SER A 577 -21.57 -3.12 12.20
CA SER A 577 -22.51 -3.65 11.20
C SER A 577 -23.96 -3.31 11.54
N GLU A 578 -24.32 -3.33 12.83
CA GLU A 578 -25.67 -2.99 13.29
C GLU A 578 -26.00 -1.53 13.03
N ALA A 579 -25.09 -0.59 13.36
CA ALA A 579 -25.30 0.84 13.10
C ALA A 579 -25.38 1.11 11.59
N TYR A 580 -24.55 0.41 10.81
CA TYR A 580 -24.55 0.50 9.35
C TYR A 580 -25.90 0.04 8.76
N GLU A 581 -26.36 -1.18 9.10
CA GLU A 581 -27.59 -1.75 8.55
C GLU A 581 -28.84 -0.95 8.98
N ARG A 582 -28.89 -0.46 10.20
CA ARG A 582 -29.97 0.42 10.66
C ARG A 582 -30.01 1.72 9.83
N ARG A 583 -28.88 2.43 9.70
CA ARG A 583 -28.81 3.68 8.91
C ARG A 583 -29.16 3.44 7.45
N ARG A 584 -28.70 2.31 6.88
CA ARG A 584 -29.03 1.92 5.51
C ARG A 584 -30.52 1.76 5.33
N TRP A 585 -31.16 0.97 6.18
CA TRP A 585 -32.60 0.74 6.12
C TRP A 585 -33.40 2.03 6.26
N GLU A 586 -33.09 2.86 7.25
CA GLU A 586 -33.75 4.15 7.47
C GLU A 586 -33.62 5.08 6.25
N THR A 587 -32.41 5.15 5.66
CA THR A 587 -32.14 5.96 4.46
C THR A 587 -32.91 5.44 3.25
N GLU A 588 -32.99 4.13 3.05
CA GLU A 588 -33.77 3.50 1.97
C GLU A 588 -35.25 3.80 2.10
N GLN A 589 -35.82 3.72 3.32
CA GLN A 589 -37.20 4.04 3.58
C GLN A 589 -37.51 5.53 3.31
N ALA A 590 -36.61 6.43 3.72
CA ALA A 590 -36.75 7.86 3.47
C ALA A 590 -36.64 8.20 1.99
N LEU A 591 -35.72 7.59 1.25
CA LEU A 591 -35.59 7.77 -0.20
C LEU A 591 -36.79 7.22 -0.99
N ALA A 592 -37.35 6.10 -0.55
CA ALA A 592 -38.58 5.57 -1.15
C ALA A 592 -39.78 6.55 -1.02
N ARG A 593 -39.76 7.38 0.02
CA ARG A 593 -40.77 8.42 0.31
C ARG A 593 -40.24 9.85 0.11
N ILE A 594 -39.28 10.04 -0.83
CA ILE A 594 -38.58 11.32 -1.04
C ILE A 594 -39.54 12.46 -1.45
N ASN A 595 -40.65 12.13 -2.10
CA ASN A 595 -41.67 13.10 -2.49
C ASN A 595 -42.66 13.46 -1.36
N GLU A 596 -42.63 12.76 -0.23
CA GLU A 596 -43.42 13.00 0.97
C GLU A 596 -42.67 13.89 1.98
N PRO A 597 -43.33 14.69 2.80
CA PRO A 597 -42.67 15.54 3.80
C PRO A 597 -41.83 14.74 4.80
N GLU A 598 -42.33 13.59 5.27
CA GLU A 598 -41.65 12.76 6.28
C GLU A 598 -40.32 12.20 5.76
N GLY A 599 -40.31 11.73 4.52
CA GLY A 599 -39.08 11.22 3.89
C GLY A 599 -38.03 12.32 3.74
N ARG A 600 -38.41 13.49 3.30
CA ARG A 600 -37.52 14.65 3.17
C ARG A 600 -37.01 15.13 4.53
N GLU A 601 -37.89 15.22 5.53
CA GLU A 601 -37.51 15.68 6.86
C GLU A 601 -36.47 14.77 7.51
N TYR A 602 -36.63 13.44 7.43
CA TYR A 602 -35.62 12.50 7.90
C TYR A 602 -34.27 12.76 7.23
N LEU A 603 -34.24 12.90 5.92
CA LEU A 603 -33.00 13.11 5.16
C LEU A 603 -32.33 14.44 5.54
N ARG A 604 -33.14 15.51 5.72
CA ARG A 604 -32.65 16.83 6.12
C ARG A 604 -32.09 16.82 7.54
N GLN A 605 -32.76 16.19 8.50
CA GLN A 605 -32.31 16.08 9.89
C GLN A 605 -30.97 15.31 9.99
N ASN A 606 -30.74 14.37 9.08
CA ASN A 606 -29.44 13.67 8.98
C ASN A 606 -28.40 14.43 8.15
N GLY A 607 -28.72 15.65 7.68
CA GLY A 607 -27.79 16.56 7.00
C GLY A 607 -27.54 16.20 5.54
N LEU A 608 -28.47 15.51 4.88
CA LEU A 608 -28.43 15.35 3.44
C LEU A 608 -28.66 16.69 2.74
N THR A 609 -27.86 17.00 1.73
CA THR A 609 -28.00 18.20 0.92
C THR A 609 -28.48 17.92 -0.50
N HIS A 610 -28.09 16.80 -1.07
CA HIS A 610 -28.38 16.46 -2.46
C HIS A 610 -28.70 14.98 -2.65
N VAL A 611 -29.55 14.69 -3.63
CA VAL A 611 -29.90 13.35 -4.08
C VAL A 611 -29.39 13.16 -5.51
N PHE A 612 -28.55 12.16 -5.70
CA PHE A 612 -28.09 11.69 -7.01
C PHE A 612 -29.06 10.63 -7.53
N TYR A 613 -29.64 10.85 -8.69
CA TYR A 613 -30.60 9.96 -9.33
C TYR A 613 -30.13 9.59 -10.73
N GLY A 614 -29.94 8.32 -10.99
CA GLY A 614 -29.52 7.78 -12.27
C GLY A 614 -30.28 6.51 -12.64
N ALA A 615 -29.83 5.83 -13.70
CA ALA A 615 -30.46 4.60 -14.17
C ALA A 615 -30.50 3.49 -13.11
N ARG A 616 -29.54 3.47 -12.20
CA ARG A 616 -29.45 2.47 -11.13
C ARG A 616 -30.42 2.75 -9.97
N GLU A 617 -30.82 4.02 -9.76
CA GLU A 617 -31.79 4.44 -8.78
C GLU A 617 -33.23 4.28 -9.30
N ALA A 618 -33.40 4.38 -10.64
CA ALA A 618 -34.68 4.15 -11.28
C ALA A 618 -35.23 2.76 -10.95
N GLY A 619 -36.49 2.71 -10.50
CA GLY A 619 -37.11 1.47 -10.03
C GLY A 619 -36.83 1.07 -8.58
N LYS A 620 -35.93 1.78 -7.88
CA LYS A 620 -35.66 1.60 -6.45
C LYS A 620 -36.25 2.72 -5.59
N MET A 621 -36.26 3.92 -6.12
CA MET A 621 -36.90 5.10 -5.51
C MET A 621 -37.64 5.89 -6.59
N PRO A 622 -38.65 6.66 -6.21
CA PRO A 622 -39.36 7.55 -7.15
C PRO A 622 -38.44 8.68 -7.63
N VAL A 623 -38.72 9.22 -8.81
CA VAL A 623 -38.07 10.45 -9.27
C VAL A 623 -38.34 11.54 -8.22
N PRO A 624 -37.32 12.29 -7.73
CA PRO A 624 -37.52 13.34 -6.73
C PRO A 624 -38.18 14.58 -7.32
N ALA A 625 -39.44 14.45 -7.75
CA ALA A 625 -40.18 15.49 -8.48
C ALA A 625 -40.47 16.74 -7.65
N THR A 626 -40.46 16.61 -6.32
CA THR A 626 -40.69 17.73 -5.39
C THR A 626 -39.43 18.49 -5.00
N LEU A 627 -38.24 17.98 -5.43
CA LEU A 627 -36.97 18.61 -5.15
C LEU A 627 -36.51 19.51 -6.29
N LYS A 628 -35.70 20.50 -5.98
CA LYS A 628 -35.11 21.39 -6.98
C LYS A 628 -34.05 20.67 -7.80
N LEU A 629 -34.25 20.60 -9.11
CA LEU A 629 -33.25 20.06 -10.03
C LEU A 629 -32.06 21.02 -10.13
N VAL A 630 -30.88 20.55 -9.75
CA VAL A 630 -29.64 21.33 -9.79
C VAL A 630 -28.90 21.11 -11.12
N LYS A 631 -28.81 19.84 -11.55
CA LYS A 631 -28.11 19.46 -12.78
C LYS A 631 -28.74 18.21 -13.39
N LYS A 632 -28.81 18.19 -14.72
CA LYS A 632 -29.25 17.04 -15.51
C LYS A 632 -28.23 16.74 -16.60
N THR A 633 -27.94 15.46 -16.80
CA THR A 633 -27.23 14.91 -17.97
C THR A 633 -28.13 13.91 -18.67
N ALA A 634 -27.69 13.28 -19.75
CA ALA A 634 -28.52 12.35 -20.54
C ALA A 634 -29.11 11.18 -19.72
N GLY A 635 -28.40 10.69 -18.71
CA GLY A 635 -28.81 9.52 -17.92
C GLY A 635 -28.88 9.77 -16.41
N THR A 636 -28.52 10.97 -15.92
CA THR A 636 -28.46 11.26 -14.48
C THR A 636 -28.97 12.64 -14.14
N SER A 637 -29.48 12.79 -12.93
CA SER A 637 -29.96 14.06 -12.38
C SER A 637 -29.50 14.23 -10.94
N LEU A 638 -29.22 15.46 -10.55
CA LEU A 638 -28.87 15.85 -9.21
C LEU A 638 -29.93 16.81 -8.69
N TYR A 639 -30.49 16.52 -7.54
CA TYR A 639 -31.54 17.33 -6.90
C TYR A 639 -31.03 17.89 -5.57
N ALA A 640 -31.35 19.14 -5.26
CA ALA A 640 -31.11 19.73 -3.94
C ALA A 640 -32.28 19.43 -2.99
N LEU A 641 -31.94 19.09 -1.76
CA LEU A 641 -32.86 18.95 -0.64
C LEU A 641 -32.85 20.28 0.14
N GLU A 642 -33.75 21.19 -0.23
CA GLU A 642 -33.93 22.51 0.42
C GLU A 642 -34.65 22.38 1.78
#